data_8cdf0323590a48916b584d193b1e7fa2
#
_entry.id   8cdf0323590a48916b584d193b1e7fa2
#
_cell.length_a   1.000
_cell.length_b   1.000
_cell.length_c   1.000
_cell.angle_alpha   90.00
_cell.angle_beta   90.00
_cell.angle_gamma   90.00
#
_symmetry.space_group_name_H-M   'P 1'
#
loop_
_entity.id
_entity.type
_entity.pdbx_description
1 polymer ?
#
loop_
_entity_poly.entity_id
_entity_poly.type
_entity_poly.pdbx_seq_one_letter_code
_entity_poly.pdbx_strand_id
1 'polypeptide(L)'
;MNRLTCFFALLGLTSVSAQGDNHDVVIYGGTCAAITSAVQVKKMGKSVIIVSPDKHLGGLSSGGLGFTDTGNKAVIGGLARDFYHRIYMHYQKPESWKQQKQSEYGNKGQGTPAMDGENRTMWIFEPSAAEQVFEDYVKEFSLEVVRDEWLDRAKGVKKEGDKIVSITTLSGKTYAGKMFIDATYEGDLMAAAGVKYHVGREANSVYGEEHNGIQVGVLHHRHHFGAVKEKISPYKVPGDPKSGVLPRVSTEPVGEFGAGDKRVQAYCFRSCYTNVPENRIPFPKPAGYDASHYELLLRVLKTGWGEFFEKFDPIPNHKTDTNNHGPFSFDNIGYNYDYPDAGYERRKEIIAEHRTYQQGLLWFVANDPRVPKKVQEELRQWGLPKDEFKDNGNWSHQLYIREARRMIGNFVMTENELRKKTPTPDSVGMGSYTIDSHNVQRYITPEGYVQNEGDIGVSTNGPYEIAYGSLVPKKNQGSNLLVPVAMSASHIAYGSIRMEPVFMILGQSAATAAVIAINENQPVQRVSYDKLRDQLVRDGQILNYIGPKSARGVDAAKVKGIVMDDRDAKMTGHWQESAAAKFFINDGYRHDGNAKDGQSSLRFEPKLTKPGKFRLQLAAPPNTNRASNAPVEIEHLGGVEKLTINLKSGKEAEGANWIDLGTYECGNDTAITISNVGVDGYVVVDAVRWLAE
;
A
#
# COMPACT_ATOMS: atom_id res chain seq x y z
N MET A 1 -57.80 -69.19 21.83
CA MET A 1 -56.51 -68.78 22.38
C MET A 1 -55.61 -68.35 21.18
N ASN A 2 -55.74 -67.03 20.85
CA ASN A 2 -54.97 -66.47 19.74
C ASN A 2 -53.84 -65.61 20.34
N ARG A 3 -52.61 -65.99 20.00
CA ARG A 3 -51.39 -65.20 20.33
C ARG A 3 -51.15 -64.16 19.24
N LEU A 4 -51.27 -62.88 19.62
CA LEU A 4 -50.91 -61.77 18.78
C LEU A 4 -49.38 -61.49 18.90
N THR A 5 -48.64 -61.64 17.80
CA THR A 5 -47.21 -61.34 17.74
C THR A 5 -47.04 -59.91 17.19
N CYS A 6 -46.60 -58.95 18.04
CA CYS A 6 -46.25 -57.63 17.63
C CYS A 6 -44.85 -57.62 16.99
N PHE A 7 -44.76 -57.24 15.72
CA PHE A 7 -43.50 -56.89 15.05
C PHE A 7 -43.17 -55.44 15.33
N PHE A 8 -42.10 -55.18 16.07
CA PHE A 8 -41.48 -53.85 16.14
C PHE A 8 -40.58 -53.69 14.94
N ALA A 9 -40.94 -52.80 14.01
CA ALA A 9 -40.07 -52.33 12.96
C ALA A 9 -39.13 -51.27 13.51
N LEU A 10 -37.83 -51.56 13.67
CA LEU A 10 -36.80 -50.60 13.94
C LEU A 10 -36.54 -49.80 12.65
N LEU A 11 -37.04 -48.56 12.58
CA LEU A 11 -36.59 -47.59 11.57
C LEU A 11 -35.19 -47.10 11.96
N GLY A 12 -34.20 -47.66 11.31
CA GLY A 12 -32.83 -47.15 11.32
C GLY A 12 -32.78 -45.81 10.62
N LEU A 13 -32.68 -44.73 11.38
CA LEU A 13 -32.29 -43.43 10.89
C LEU A 13 -30.82 -43.51 10.46
N THR A 14 -30.57 -43.81 9.18
CA THR A 14 -29.27 -43.55 8.55
C THR A 14 -29.13 -42.03 8.44
N SER A 15 -28.38 -41.45 9.35
CA SER A 15 -27.84 -40.11 9.15
C SER A 15 -26.94 -40.15 7.92
N VAL A 16 -27.45 -39.68 6.79
CA VAL A 16 -26.60 -39.33 5.65
C VAL A 16 -25.81 -38.11 6.12
N SER A 17 -24.59 -38.36 6.63
CA SER A 17 -23.60 -37.31 6.74
C SER A 17 -23.30 -36.89 5.30
N ALA A 18 -23.76 -35.70 4.92
CA ALA A 18 -23.25 -35.06 3.71
C ALA A 18 -21.73 -34.97 3.89
N GLN A 19 -21.01 -35.86 3.24
CA GLN A 19 -19.55 -35.84 3.20
C GLN A 19 -19.20 -34.64 2.34
N GLY A 20 -18.90 -33.48 2.99
CA GLY A 20 -18.47 -32.28 2.30
C GLY A 20 -17.19 -32.56 1.50
N ASP A 21 -17.04 -31.91 0.38
CA ASP A 21 -15.85 -32.01 -0.46
C ASP A 21 -14.58 -31.72 0.38
N ASN A 22 -13.68 -32.71 0.43
CA ASN A 22 -12.51 -32.64 1.29
C ASN A 22 -11.29 -32.21 0.47
N HIS A 23 -10.78 -31.01 0.77
CA HIS A 23 -9.62 -30.43 0.10
C HIS A 23 -8.40 -30.34 1.04
N ASP A 24 -7.21 -30.28 0.48
CA ASP A 24 -6.02 -29.96 1.27
C ASP A 24 -6.12 -28.53 1.82
N VAL A 25 -6.54 -27.57 0.97
CA VAL A 25 -6.71 -26.16 1.35
C VAL A 25 -8.08 -25.65 0.94
N VAL A 26 -8.77 -25.00 1.86
CA VAL A 26 -10.01 -24.23 1.60
C VAL A 26 -9.68 -22.74 1.74
N ILE A 27 -9.94 -21.96 0.67
CA ILE A 27 -9.74 -20.52 0.64
C ILE A 27 -11.11 -19.85 0.67
N TYR A 28 -11.34 -18.98 1.66
CA TYR A 28 -12.55 -18.17 1.73
C TYR A 28 -12.26 -16.74 1.26
N GLY A 29 -12.98 -16.29 0.21
CA GLY A 29 -12.80 -14.99 -0.44
C GLY A 29 -12.50 -15.10 -1.93
N GLY A 30 -12.82 -14.04 -2.70
CA GLY A 30 -12.60 -13.95 -4.15
C GLY A 30 -11.55 -12.92 -4.57
N THR A 31 -10.73 -12.41 -3.65
CA THR A 31 -9.73 -11.36 -3.91
C THR A 31 -8.56 -11.85 -4.76
N CYS A 32 -7.70 -10.94 -5.20
CA CYS A 32 -6.45 -11.29 -5.90
C CYS A 32 -5.56 -12.24 -5.07
N ALA A 33 -5.55 -12.09 -3.73
CA ALA A 33 -4.85 -13.00 -2.82
C ALA A 33 -5.42 -14.42 -2.84
N ALA A 34 -6.74 -14.57 -2.99
CA ALA A 34 -7.37 -15.90 -3.09
C ALA A 34 -6.86 -16.66 -4.33
N ILE A 35 -6.78 -15.98 -5.47
CA ILE A 35 -6.33 -16.58 -6.73
C ILE A 35 -4.85 -16.97 -6.65
N THR A 36 -3.98 -16.04 -6.19
CA THR A 36 -2.54 -16.35 -6.06
C THR A 36 -2.29 -17.46 -5.03
N SER A 37 -3.09 -17.53 -3.96
CA SER A 37 -3.04 -18.65 -3.02
C SER A 37 -3.41 -19.98 -3.68
N ALA A 38 -4.51 -20.02 -4.43
CA ALA A 38 -4.98 -21.24 -5.08
C ALA A 38 -3.97 -21.73 -6.14
N VAL A 39 -3.45 -20.83 -6.96
CA VAL A 39 -2.39 -21.14 -7.95
C VAL A 39 -1.18 -21.76 -7.25
N GLN A 40 -0.71 -21.16 -6.15
CA GLN A 40 0.45 -21.66 -5.41
C GLN A 40 0.19 -23.05 -4.81
N VAL A 41 -0.99 -23.29 -4.23
CA VAL A 41 -1.37 -24.60 -3.71
C VAL A 41 -1.32 -25.67 -4.83
N LYS A 42 -1.88 -25.37 -6.01
CA LYS A 42 -1.84 -26.28 -7.19
C LYS A 42 -0.42 -26.51 -7.67
N LYS A 43 0.42 -25.48 -7.77
CA LYS A 43 1.83 -25.61 -8.14
C LYS A 43 2.62 -26.51 -7.20
N MET A 44 2.24 -26.56 -5.93
CA MET A 44 2.84 -27.44 -4.91
C MET A 44 2.13 -28.81 -4.80
N GLY A 45 1.25 -29.17 -5.74
CA GLY A 45 0.65 -30.50 -5.89
C GLY A 45 -0.45 -30.84 -4.88
N LYS A 46 -1.15 -29.83 -4.32
CA LYS A 46 -2.25 -30.02 -3.38
C LYS A 46 -3.59 -29.66 -4.00
N SER A 47 -4.66 -30.26 -3.46
CA SER A 47 -6.04 -29.90 -3.82
C SER A 47 -6.46 -28.61 -3.13
N VAL A 48 -7.25 -27.78 -3.83
CA VAL A 48 -7.71 -26.50 -3.33
C VAL A 48 -9.08 -26.16 -3.89
N ILE A 49 -9.90 -25.51 -3.06
CA ILE A 49 -11.16 -24.88 -3.46
C ILE A 49 -11.19 -23.43 -3.00
N ILE A 50 -11.70 -22.55 -3.86
CA ILE A 50 -12.03 -21.17 -3.52
C ILE A 50 -13.53 -21.09 -3.28
N VAL A 51 -13.92 -20.69 -2.08
CA VAL A 51 -15.32 -20.41 -1.69
C VAL A 51 -15.45 -18.88 -1.60
N SER A 52 -16.03 -18.27 -2.61
CA SER A 52 -16.10 -16.82 -2.74
C SER A 52 -17.50 -16.29 -2.43
N PRO A 53 -17.62 -15.28 -1.53
CA PRO A 53 -18.87 -14.52 -1.39
C PRO A 53 -19.15 -13.66 -2.63
N ASP A 54 -18.11 -13.38 -3.44
CA ASP A 54 -18.20 -12.53 -4.59
C ASP A 54 -18.49 -13.33 -5.86
N LYS A 55 -19.23 -12.72 -6.78
CA LYS A 55 -19.48 -13.25 -8.10
C LYS A 55 -18.25 -13.09 -9.01
N HIS A 56 -17.56 -11.97 -8.89
CA HIS A 56 -16.37 -11.61 -9.65
C HIS A 56 -15.10 -11.94 -8.86
N LEU A 57 -14.03 -12.31 -9.55
CA LEU A 57 -12.75 -12.65 -8.93
C LEU A 57 -11.73 -11.52 -9.11
N GLY A 58 -10.80 -11.44 -8.17
CA GLY A 58 -9.71 -10.48 -8.19
C GLY A 58 -9.92 -9.25 -7.31
N GLY A 59 -11.09 -9.16 -6.65
CA GLY A 59 -11.39 -8.08 -5.72
C GLY A 59 -11.29 -6.70 -6.36
N LEU A 60 -10.52 -5.79 -5.76
CA LEU A 60 -10.39 -4.43 -6.25
C LEU A 60 -9.58 -4.34 -7.56
N SER A 61 -8.64 -5.25 -7.81
CA SER A 61 -7.86 -5.27 -9.06
C SER A 61 -8.76 -5.42 -10.29
N SER A 62 -9.84 -6.21 -10.22
CA SER A 62 -10.87 -6.33 -11.27
C SER A 62 -12.05 -5.39 -11.03
N GLY A 63 -12.16 -4.82 -9.84
CA GLY A 63 -13.26 -3.98 -9.37
C GLY A 63 -13.04 -2.47 -9.53
N GLY A 64 -12.10 -2.02 -10.37
CA GLY A 64 -11.96 -0.62 -10.73
C GLY A 64 -10.60 0.00 -10.46
N LEU A 65 -9.73 -0.59 -9.63
CA LEU A 65 -8.37 -0.12 -9.42
C LEU A 65 -7.49 -0.49 -10.61
N GLY A 66 -7.58 0.31 -11.65
CA GLY A 66 -6.81 0.15 -12.88
C GLY A 66 -5.45 0.86 -12.87
N PHE A 67 -5.25 1.83 -11.99
CA PHE A 67 -3.98 2.54 -11.79
C PHE A 67 -3.32 2.05 -10.50
N THR A 68 -2.47 1.03 -10.61
CA THR A 68 -1.96 0.29 -9.45
C THR A 68 -1.01 1.11 -8.59
N ASP A 69 -1.28 1.15 -7.29
CA ASP A 69 -0.40 1.72 -6.27
C ASP A 69 0.73 0.73 -5.96
N THR A 70 1.92 0.97 -6.49
CA THR A 70 3.01 -0.02 -6.48
C THR A 70 4.16 0.30 -5.53
N GLY A 71 4.51 1.56 -5.37
CA GLY A 71 5.81 1.93 -4.82
C GLY A 71 6.96 1.43 -5.71
N ASN A 72 7.96 0.80 -5.14
CA ASN A 72 9.10 0.24 -5.89
C ASN A 72 8.73 -1.12 -6.51
N LYS A 73 8.56 -1.14 -7.81
CA LYS A 73 8.15 -2.34 -8.58
C LYS A 73 9.17 -3.48 -8.54
N ALA A 74 10.45 -3.20 -8.22
CA ALA A 74 11.49 -4.22 -8.13
C ALA A 74 11.26 -5.23 -6.99
N VAL A 75 10.45 -4.88 -5.98
CA VAL A 75 10.14 -5.79 -4.86
C VAL A 75 8.87 -6.62 -5.08
N ILE A 76 8.17 -6.40 -6.18
CA ILE A 76 6.99 -7.18 -6.54
C ILE A 76 7.45 -8.41 -7.33
N GLY A 77 7.50 -9.55 -6.66
CA GLY A 77 7.97 -10.84 -7.20
C GLY A 77 6.86 -11.88 -7.36
N GLY A 78 7.25 -13.11 -7.65
CA GLY A 78 6.38 -14.28 -7.67
C GLY A 78 5.14 -14.15 -8.56
N LEU A 79 4.01 -14.67 -8.08
CA LEU A 79 2.73 -14.63 -8.79
C LEU A 79 2.17 -13.21 -8.96
N ALA A 80 2.51 -12.28 -8.07
CA ALA A 80 2.14 -10.87 -8.26
C ALA A 80 2.79 -10.31 -9.53
N ARG A 81 4.09 -10.54 -9.73
CA ARG A 81 4.78 -10.12 -10.95
C ARG A 81 4.25 -10.83 -12.20
N ASP A 82 3.91 -12.13 -12.09
CA ASP A 82 3.30 -12.88 -13.19
C ASP A 82 1.94 -12.29 -13.61
N PHE A 83 1.11 -11.84 -12.65
CA PHE A 83 -0.14 -11.15 -12.96
C PHE A 83 0.12 -9.90 -13.83
N TYR A 84 1.03 -9.00 -13.43
CA TYR A 84 1.34 -7.80 -14.21
C TYR A 84 2.05 -8.10 -15.53
N HIS A 85 2.76 -9.23 -15.63
CA HIS A 85 3.27 -9.73 -16.90
C HIS A 85 2.13 -10.19 -17.83
N ARG A 86 1.12 -10.89 -17.33
CA ARG A 86 -0.05 -11.32 -18.12
C ARG A 86 -0.86 -10.13 -18.58
N ILE A 87 -1.00 -9.09 -17.77
CA ILE A 87 -1.59 -7.80 -18.19
C ILE A 87 -0.76 -7.20 -19.35
N TYR A 88 0.58 -7.17 -19.25
CA TYR A 88 1.42 -6.72 -20.36
C TYR A 88 1.18 -7.53 -21.63
N MET A 89 1.11 -8.85 -21.54
CA MET A 89 0.84 -9.74 -22.69
C MET A 89 -0.56 -9.54 -23.27
N HIS A 90 -1.55 -9.21 -22.43
CA HIS A 90 -2.89 -8.85 -22.90
C HIS A 90 -2.82 -7.63 -23.84
N TYR A 91 -2.14 -6.56 -23.45
CA TYR A 91 -2.03 -5.33 -24.23
C TYR A 91 -0.99 -5.38 -25.36
N GLN A 92 -0.28 -6.49 -25.55
CA GLN A 92 0.47 -6.73 -26.80
C GLN A 92 -0.45 -7.16 -27.97
N LYS A 93 -1.69 -7.56 -27.68
CA LYS A 93 -2.65 -8.00 -28.69
C LYS A 93 -3.37 -6.80 -29.27
N PRO A 94 -3.43 -6.65 -30.62
CA PRO A 94 -4.15 -5.52 -31.26
C PRO A 94 -5.63 -5.43 -30.84
N GLU A 95 -6.30 -6.56 -30.63
CA GLU A 95 -7.71 -6.63 -30.23
C GLU A 95 -8.01 -6.08 -28.82
N SER A 96 -6.99 -5.88 -27.99
CA SER A 96 -7.13 -5.25 -26.68
C SER A 96 -7.31 -3.72 -26.77
N TRP A 97 -6.99 -3.13 -27.92
CA TRP A 97 -7.07 -1.69 -28.17
C TRP A 97 -8.32 -1.35 -28.98
N LYS A 98 -9.47 -1.28 -28.33
CA LYS A 98 -10.78 -1.12 -28.98
C LYS A 98 -11.13 0.33 -29.29
N GLN A 99 -10.80 1.25 -28.39
CA GLN A 99 -11.18 2.67 -28.46
C GLN A 99 -9.97 3.59 -28.65
N GLN A 100 -8.76 3.04 -28.68
CA GLN A 100 -7.49 3.75 -28.74
C GLN A 100 -6.47 2.87 -29.45
N LYS A 101 -5.54 3.46 -30.21
CA LYS A 101 -4.37 2.70 -30.69
C LYS A 101 -3.31 2.64 -29.60
N GLN A 102 -2.59 1.51 -29.53
CA GLN A 102 -1.49 1.36 -28.58
C GLN A 102 -0.46 2.52 -28.68
N SER A 103 -0.17 2.99 -29.90
CA SER A 103 0.76 4.12 -30.15
C SER A 103 0.26 5.47 -29.61
N GLU A 104 -1.03 5.60 -29.36
CA GLU A 104 -1.68 6.83 -28.84
C GLU A 104 -1.79 6.83 -27.31
N TYR A 105 -1.49 5.70 -26.69
CA TYR A 105 -1.56 5.52 -25.23
C TYR A 105 -0.39 6.19 -24.54
N GLY A 106 -0.28 7.34 -24.17
CA GLY A 106 0.81 8.14 -23.61
C GLY A 106 1.79 7.45 -22.63
N ASN A 107 1.55 6.22 -22.25
CA ASN A 107 2.39 5.32 -21.42
C ASN A 107 2.93 5.94 -20.12
N LYS A 108 2.20 6.89 -19.53
CA LYS A 108 2.58 7.54 -18.28
C LYS A 108 2.18 6.66 -17.10
N GLY A 109 3.15 6.31 -16.25
CA GLY A 109 2.95 5.53 -15.03
C GLY A 109 3.55 6.20 -13.80
N GLN A 110 3.51 5.50 -12.68
CA GLN A 110 4.15 5.91 -11.41
C GLN A 110 5.61 5.44 -11.40
N GLY A 111 6.56 6.38 -11.57
CA GLY A 111 8.00 6.11 -11.49
C GLY A 111 8.60 5.30 -12.65
N THR A 112 7.81 4.49 -13.36
CA THR A 112 8.18 3.78 -14.59
C THR A 112 7.06 3.92 -15.61
N PRO A 113 7.29 3.63 -16.91
CA PRO A 113 6.21 3.56 -17.88
C PRO A 113 5.08 2.65 -17.43
N ALA A 114 3.83 2.98 -17.77
CA ALA A 114 2.68 2.12 -17.51
C ALA A 114 2.87 0.73 -18.12
N MET A 115 3.34 0.70 -19.38
CA MET A 115 3.77 -0.50 -20.09
C MET A 115 5.30 -0.53 -20.11
N ASP A 116 5.88 -1.34 -19.25
CA ASP A 116 7.33 -1.51 -19.11
C ASP A 116 7.80 -2.65 -20.03
N GLY A 117 8.34 -2.28 -21.18
CA GLY A 117 8.81 -3.24 -22.19
C GLY A 117 10.07 -3.99 -21.77
N GLU A 118 10.94 -3.39 -20.97
CA GLU A 118 12.16 -4.01 -20.46
C GLU A 118 11.85 -5.16 -19.50
N ASN A 119 10.99 -4.89 -18.53
CA ASN A 119 10.55 -5.88 -17.54
C ASN A 119 9.35 -6.71 -17.99
N ARG A 120 8.73 -6.37 -19.14
CA ARG A 120 7.53 -7.00 -19.70
C ARG A 120 6.39 -7.07 -18.67
N THR A 121 6.11 -5.93 -18.01
CA THR A 121 5.04 -5.76 -17.04
C THR A 121 4.20 -4.54 -17.37
N MET A 122 2.93 -4.56 -17.02
CA MET A 122 2.02 -3.41 -17.15
C MET A 122 1.23 -3.21 -15.88
N TRP A 123 1.27 -1.99 -15.35
CA TRP A 123 0.79 -1.63 -14.01
C TRP A 123 -0.49 -0.79 -14.05
N ILE A 124 -0.94 -0.43 -15.24
CA ILE A 124 -2.15 0.35 -15.48
C ILE A 124 -2.98 -0.38 -16.55
N PHE A 125 -4.23 -0.66 -16.24
CA PHE A 125 -5.06 -1.55 -17.05
C PHE A 125 -6.56 -1.31 -16.82
N GLU A 126 -7.39 -1.84 -17.73
CA GLU A 126 -8.84 -1.85 -17.60
C GLU A 126 -9.30 -2.92 -16.62
N PRO A 127 -10.41 -2.69 -15.86
CA PRO A 127 -10.93 -3.69 -14.91
C PRO A 127 -11.24 -5.04 -15.56
N SER A 128 -11.84 -5.03 -16.75
CA SER A 128 -12.15 -6.25 -17.52
C SER A 128 -10.91 -7.02 -17.95
N ALA A 129 -9.79 -6.34 -18.22
CA ALA A 129 -8.52 -7.00 -18.54
C ALA A 129 -7.95 -7.75 -17.31
N ALA A 130 -8.05 -7.16 -16.13
CA ALA A 130 -7.65 -7.82 -14.89
C ALA A 130 -8.53 -9.04 -14.58
N GLU A 131 -9.85 -8.89 -14.70
CA GLU A 131 -10.79 -10.01 -14.49
C GLU A 131 -10.48 -11.16 -15.44
N GLN A 132 -10.23 -10.87 -16.72
CA GLN A 132 -9.85 -11.89 -17.70
C GLN A 132 -8.58 -12.64 -17.30
N VAL A 133 -7.56 -11.95 -16.78
CA VAL A 133 -6.32 -12.61 -16.32
C VAL A 133 -6.59 -13.54 -15.13
N PHE A 134 -7.47 -13.16 -14.18
CA PHE A 134 -7.86 -14.04 -13.09
C PHE A 134 -8.64 -15.26 -13.57
N GLU A 135 -9.54 -15.10 -14.55
CA GLU A 135 -10.26 -16.23 -15.18
C GLU A 135 -9.28 -17.14 -15.96
N ASP A 136 -8.26 -16.58 -16.59
CA ASP A 136 -7.22 -17.34 -17.25
C ASP A 136 -6.42 -18.21 -16.24
N TYR A 137 -6.12 -17.71 -15.06
CA TYR A 137 -5.53 -18.53 -13.97
C TYR A 137 -6.48 -19.66 -13.55
N VAL A 138 -7.77 -19.36 -13.35
CA VAL A 138 -8.77 -20.39 -12.98
C VAL A 138 -8.76 -21.53 -14.00
N LYS A 139 -8.77 -21.21 -15.28
CA LYS A 139 -8.77 -22.17 -16.40
C LYS A 139 -7.44 -22.92 -16.48
N GLU A 140 -6.31 -22.22 -16.48
CA GLU A 140 -4.97 -22.79 -16.66
C GLU A 140 -4.62 -23.79 -15.56
N PHE A 141 -4.90 -23.44 -14.30
CA PHE A 141 -4.60 -24.29 -13.15
C PHE A 141 -5.77 -25.21 -12.75
N SER A 142 -6.87 -25.20 -13.52
CA SER A 142 -8.08 -25.97 -13.20
C SER A 142 -8.50 -25.76 -11.74
N LEU A 143 -8.63 -24.48 -11.35
CA LEU A 143 -9.03 -24.12 -10.00
C LEU A 143 -10.51 -24.38 -9.80
N GLU A 144 -10.85 -25.03 -8.69
CA GLU A 144 -12.23 -25.18 -8.26
C GLU A 144 -12.68 -23.90 -7.55
N VAL A 145 -13.71 -23.25 -8.09
CA VAL A 145 -14.22 -21.97 -7.58
C VAL A 145 -15.73 -22.04 -7.44
N VAL A 146 -16.21 -21.80 -6.23
CA VAL A 146 -17.65 -21.65 -5.95
C VAL A 146 -17.90 -20.18 -5.62
N ARG A 147 -18.77 -19.54 -6.39
CA ARG A 147 -19.06 -18.11 -6.30
C ARG A 147 -20.42 -17.86 -5.66
N ASP A 148 -20.62 -16.65 -5.12
CA ASP A 148 -21.85 -16.24 -4.44
C ASP A 148 -22.18 -17.15 -3.25
N GLU A 149 -21.13 -17.63 -2.56
CA GLU A 149 -21.23 -18.53 -1.41
C GLU A 149 -20.75 -17.82 -0.13
N TRP A 150 -21.71 -17.40 0.66
CA TRP A 150 -21.53 -16.58 1.85
C TRP A 150 -21.37 -17.46 3.10
N LEU A 151 -20.29 -17.29 3.85
CA LEU A 151 -20.04 -17.98 5.11
C LEU A 151 -21.20 -17.75 6.11
N ASP A 152 -21.72 -18.80 6.72
CA ASP A 152 -22.55 -18.65 7.93
C ASP A 152 -21.63 -18.22 9.09
N ARG A 153 -21.47 -16.91 9.28
CA ARG A 153 -20.56 -16.35 10.28
C ARG A 153 -20.95 -16.66 11.72
N ALA A 154 -22.21 -17.02 11.96
CA ALA A 154 -22.70 -17.30 13.30
C ALA A 154 -22.37 -18.72 13.78
N LYS A 155 -22.48 -19.71 12.89
CA LYS A 155 -22.35 -21.13 13.24
C LYS A 155 -21.69 -22.00 12.16
N GLY A 156 -21.24 -21.40 11.06
CA GLY A 156 -20.70 -22.14 9.92
C GLY A 156 -19.27 -22.64 10.13
N VAL A 157 -18.51 -22.17 11.10
CA VAL A 157 -17.14 -22.61 11.34
C VAL A 157 -17.12 -23.74 12.37
N LYS A 158 -16.85 -24.99 11.90
CA LYS A 158 -16.68 -26.13 12.77
C LYS A 158 -15.21 -26.27 13.16
N LYS A 159 -14.96 -26.41 14.47
CA LYS A 159 -13.60 -26.58 15.02
C LYS A 159 -13.47 -27.82 15.88
N GLU A 160 -12.27 -28.40 15.92
CA GLU A 160 -11.81 -29.36 16.90
C GLU A 160 -10.62 -28.76 17.65
N GLY A 161 -10.85 -28.30 18.89
CA GLY A 161 -9.89 -27.49 19.61
C GLY A 161 -9.68 -26.13 18.92
N ASP A 162 -8.43 -25.84 18.54
CA ASP A 162 -8.07 -24.63 17.81
C ASP A 162 -7.98 -24.83 16.27
N LYS A 163 -8.27 -26.07 15.81
CA LYS A 163 -8.21 -26.45 14.40
C LYS A 163 -9.58 -26.31 13.73
N ILE A 164 -9.68 -25.60 12.62
CA ILE A 164 -10.87 -25.56 11.77
C ILE A 164 -10.95 -26.91 11.01
N VAL A 165 -12.13 -27.52 11.01
CA VAL A 165 -12.42 -28.77 10.31
C VAL A 165 -13.17 -28.51 9.01
N SER A 166 -14.13 -27.60 9.05
CA SER A 166 -14.94 -27.23 7.89
C SER A 166 -15.54 -25.83 8.06
N ILE A 167 -15.94 -25.26 6.92
CA ILE A 167 -16.80 -24.08 6.86
C ILE A 167 -18.12 -24.43 6.19
N THR A 168 -19.23 -23.87 6.66
CA THR A 168 -20.55 -24.01 6.08
C THR A 168 -21.06 -22.63 5.66
N THR A 169 -21.64 -22.56 4.48
CA THR A 169 -22.19 -21.32 3.92
C THR A 169 -23.67 -21.18 4.19
N LEU A 170 -24.23 -20.01 3.94
CA LEU A 170 -25.66 -19.72 4.10
C LEU A 170 -26.55 -20.59 3.17
N SER A 171 -25.99 -21.12 2.09
CA SER A 171 -26.66 -22.08 1.21
C SER A 171 -26.78 -23.47 1.83
N GLY A 172 -26.09 -23.74 2.96
CA GLY A 172 -26.02 -25.01 3.63
C GLY A 172 -24.91 -25.96 3.13
N LYS A 173 -24.13 -25.55 2.10
CA LYS A 173 -22.98 -26.32 1.63
C LYS A 173 -21.83 -26.26 2.63
N THR A 174 -21.11 -27.37 2.77
CA THR A 174 -20.00 -27.51 3.71
C THR A 174 -18.73 -27.89 2.98
N TYR A 175 -17.65 -27.21 3.28
CA TYR A 175 -16.33 -27.39 2.70
C TYR A 175 -15.33 -27.77 3.81
N ALA A 176 -14.78 -28.97 3.72
CA ALA A 176 -13.82 -29.49 4.69
C ALA A 176 -12.39 -29.37 4.14
N GLY A 177 -11.43 -29.12 5.02
CA GLY A 177 -10.05 -28.95 4.62
C GLY A 177 -9.03 -29.21 5.73
N LYS A 178 -7.77 -29.45 5.32
CA LYS A 178 -6.65 -29.56 6.27
C LYS A 178 -6.18 -28.19 6.73
N MET A 179 -6.12 -27.21 5.80
CA MET A 179 -5.73 -25.83 6.03
C MET A 179 -6.77 -24.88 5.46
N PHE A 180 -6.87 -23.69 6.06
CA PHE A 180 -7.81 -22.63 5.67
C PHE A 180 -7.05 -21.33 5.44
N ILE A 181 -7.49 -20.54 4.44
CA ILE A 181 -6.96 -19.21 4.16
C ILE A 181 -8.16 -18.26 4.11
N ASP A 182 -8.15 -17.22 4.96
CA ASP A 182 -9.10 -16.11 4.87
C ASP A 182 -8.51 -15.04 3.95
N ALA A 183 -8.99 -14.98 2.72
CA ALA A 183 -8.58 -14.01 1.71
C ALA A 183 -9.66 -12.94 1.45
N THR A 184 -10.50 -12.64 2.44
CA THR A 184 -11.48 -11.54 2.38
C THR A 184 -10.89 -10.23 2.89
N TYR A 185 -11.37 -9.10 2.41
CA TYR A 185 -11.02 -7.77 2.96
C TYR A 185 -11.51 -7.58 4.39
N GLU A 186 -12.59 -8.26 4.75
CA GLU A 186 -13.28 -8.13 6.04
C GLU A 186 -12.74 -9.04 7.15
N GLY A 187 -12.02 -10.11 6.79
CA GLY A 187 -11.57 -11.12 7.75
C GLY A 187 -12.74 -11.91 8.36
N ASP A 188 -13.73 -12.27 7.55
CA ASP A 188 -14.96 -12.91 8.05
C ASP A 188 -14.74 -14.34 8.55
N LEU A 189 -13.91 -15.14 7.89
CA LEU A 189 -13.55 -16.47 8.36
C LEU A 189 -12.69 -16.40 9.62
N MET A 190 -11.73 -15.50 9.65
CA MET A 190 -10.87 -15.24 10.80
C MET A 190 -11.70 -14.92 12.05
N ALA A 191 -12.65 -13.97 11.93
CA ALA A 191 -13.50 -13.55 13.02
C ALA A 191 -14.46 -14.68 13.46
N ALA A 192 -15.09 -15.39 12.51
CA ALA A 192 -15.98 -16.52 12.80
C ALA A 192 -15.24 -17.71 13.43
N ALA A 193 -13.95 -17.88 13.15
CA ALA A 193 -13.10 -18.88 13.82
C ALA A 193 -12.69 -18.48 15.24
N GLY A 194 -13.03 -17.27 15.70
CA GLY A 194 -12.73 -16.78 17.05
C GLY A 194 -11.30 -16.25 17.21
N VAL A 195 -10.63 -15.89 16.11
CA VAL A 195 -9.32 -15.22 16.13
C VAL A 195 -9.52 -13.77 16.55
N LYS A 196 -8.65 -13.25 17.40
CA LYS A 196 -8.70 -11.86 17.86
C LYS A 196 -8.30 -10.88 16.75
N TYR A 197 -9.02 -9.79 16.66
CA TYR A 197 -8.80 -8.71 15.71
C TYR A 197 -9.02 -7.34 16.35
N HIS A 198 -8.61 -6.30 15.65
CA HIS A 198 -8.90 -4.91 15.96
C HIS A 198 -9.73 -4.26 14.84
N VAL A 199 -10.57 -3.29 15.21
CA VAL A 199 -11.31 -2.42 14.28
C VAL A 199 -11.07 -0.97 14.69
N GLY A 200 -10.78 -0.12 13.72
CA GLY A 200 -10.50 1.29 13.97
C GLY A 200 -9.02 1.56 14.26
N ARG A 201 -8.73 2.72 14.82
CA ARG A 201 -7.36 3.19 15.07
C ARG A 201 -6.92 2.87 16.49
N GLU A 202 -5.75 2.26 16.64
CA GLU A 202 -5.10 2.15 17.94
C GLU A 202 -4.53 3.53 18.35
N ALA A 203 -4.46 3.82 19.65
CA ALA A 203 -3.75 5.00 20.10
C ALA A 203 -2.26 4.90 19.72
N ASN A 204 -1.62 6.03 19.44
CA ASN A 204 -0.18 6.09 19.11
C ASN A 204 0.68 5.35 20.15
N SER A 205 0.29 5.41 21.42
CA SER A 205 1.00 4.81 22.54
C SER A 205 0.95 3.26 22.57
N VAL A 206 0.00 2.63 21.86
CA VAL A 206 -0.15 1.15 21.88
C VAL A 206 1.08 0.45 21.29
N TYR A 207 1.61 0.98 20.19
CA TYR A 207 2.78 0.45 19.50
C TYR A 207 3.94 1.44 19.42
N GLY A 208 3.83 2.62 20.07
CA GLY A 208 4.84 3.68 19.99
C GLY A 208 4.96 4.28 18.58
N GLU A 209 3.83 4.43 17.92
CA GLU A 209 3.72 4.98 16.56
C GLU A 209 3.46 6.50 16.59
N GLU A 210 3.78 7.18 15.50
CA GLU A 210 3.61 8.64 15.41
C GLU A 210 2.27 9.02 14.77
N HIS A 211 1.75 8.20 13.83
CA HIS A 211 0.65 8.59 12.94
C HIS A 211 -0.59 7.67 13.03
N ASN A 212 -0.71 6.79 14.03
CA ASN A 212 -1.75 5.77 14.08
C ASN A 212 -3.12 6.32 14.53
N GLY A 213 -3.20 6.91 15.71
CA GLY A 213 -4.46 7.41 16.29
C GLY A 213 -5.06 8.61 15.56
N ILE A 214 -5.92 9.34 16.25
CA ILE A 214 -6.52 10.58 15.75
C ILE A 214 -5.42 11.60 15.43
N GLN A 215 -5.44 12.18 14.23
CA GLN A 215 -4.38 13.04 13.70
C GLN A 215 -4.93 14.47 13.43
N VAL A 216 -5.68 15.02 14.37
CA VAL A 216 -6.23 16.37 14.27
C VAL A 216 -5.14 17.42 14.05
N GLY A 217 -5.32 18.24 13.02
CA GLY A 217 -4.34 19.26 12.63
C GLY A 217 -3.25 18.80 11.67
N VAL A 218 -3.13 17.49 11.41
CA VAL A 218 -2.27 16.97 10.36
C VAL A 218 -2.98 17.07 9.00
N LEU A 219 -2.33 17.74 8.04
CA LEU A 219 -2.89 18.04 6.72
C LEU A 219 -1.85 17.65 5.66
N HIS A 220 -1.79 16.36 5.33
CA HIS A 220 -0.76 15.87 4.40
C HIS A 220 -1.17 16.09 2.96
N HIS A 221 -2.01 15.37 2.33
CA HIS A 221 -2.39 15.57 0.94
C HIS A 221 -3.28 16.82 0.76
N ARG A 222 -3.84 17.03 -0.42
CA ARG A 222 -4.79 18.12 -0.69
C ARG A 222 -6.25 17.72 -0.43
N HIS A 223 -6.49 16.71 0.40
CA HIS A 223 -7.81 16.14 0.71
C HIS A 223 -8.47 16.80 1.93
N HIS A 224 -8.11 18.04 2.20
CA HIS A 224 -8.57 18.81 3.36
C HIS A 224 -9.06 20.23 2.98
N PHE A 225 -9.88 20.85 3.83
CA PHE A 225 -10.46 22.17 3.52
C PHE A 225 -9.45 23.32 3.56
N GLY A 226 -8.25 23.12 4.09
CA GLY A 226 -7.13 24.06 3.93
C GLY A 226 -6.58 24.16 2.50
N ALA A 227 -6.97 23.23 1.59
CA ALA A 227 -6.60 23.28 0.17
C ALA A 227 -7.42 24.30 -0.64
N VAL A 228 -8.51 24.84 -0.09
CA VAL A 228 -9.30 25.92 -0.70
C VAL A 228 -8.98 27.26 -0.08
N LYS A 229 -9.12 28.34 -0.87
CA LYS A 229 -8.74 29.70 -0.44
C LYS A 229 -9.63 30.26 0.67
N GLU A 230 -10.88 29.82 0.72
CA GLU A 230 -11.90 30.34 1.64
C GLU A 230 -12.22 29.31 2.72
N LYS A 231 -12.48 29.78 3.93
CA LYS A 231 -12.99 28.92 5.01
C LYS A 231 -14.45 28.59 4.74
N ILE A 232 -14.77 27.29 4.69
CA ILE A 232 -16.10 26.80 4.33
C ILE A 232 -16.95 26.60 5.59
N SER A 233 -18.12 27.23 5.63
CA SER A 233 -19.09 27.04 6.72
C SER A 233 -19.75 25.66 6.64
N PRO A 234 -19.87 24.92 7.77
CA PRO A 234 -20.55 23.63 7.84
C PRO A 234 -22.07 23.76 7.99
N TYR A 235 -22.60 24.96 8.23
CA TYR A 235 -23.99 25.17 8.58
C TYR A 235 -24.90 25.37 7.36
N LYS A 236 -26.21 25.02 7.48
CA LYS A 236 -27.18 25.19 6.38
C LYS A 236 -27.25 26.65 5.90
N VAL A 237 -27.32 27.58 6.80
CA VAL A 237 -27.11 29.00 6.54
C VAL A 237 -25.66 29.34 6.92
N PRO A 238 -24.83 29.78 5.97
CA PRO A 238 -23.42 30.07 6.26
C PRO A 238 -23.24 31.03 7.43
N GLY A 239 -22.42 30.63 8.42
CA GLY A 239 -22.11 31.44 9.60
C GLY A 239 -23.17 31.35 10.72
N ASP A 240 -24.31 30.68 10.53
CA ASP A 240 -25.33 30.51 11.54
C ASP A 240 -25.43 29.09 12.09
N PRO A 241 -24.81 28.78 13.25
CA PRO A 241 -24.89 27.44 13.88
C PRO A 241 -26.33 27.00 14.20
N LYS A 242 -27.25 27.93 14.44
CA LYS A 242 -28.64 27.61 14.77
C LYS A 242 -29.43 27.06 13.56
N SER A 243 -28.94 27.31 12.36
CA SER A 243 -29.55 26.77 11.13
C SER A 243 -29.40 25.25 10.98
N GLY A 244 -28.55 24.61 11.81
CA GLY A 244 -28.21 23.21 11.74
C GLY A 244 -27.06 22.93 10.76
N VAL A 245 -26.49 21.73 10.88
CA VAL A 245 -25.30 21.30 10.13
C VAL A 245 -25.71 20.69 8.79
N LEU A 246 -24.88 20.91 7.76
CA LEU A 246 -25.05 20.28 6.46
C LEU A 246 -24.86 18.76 6.55
N PRO A 247 -25.50 17.96 5.70
CA PRO A 247 -25.20 16.55 5.56
C PRO A 247 -23.69 16.31 5.30
N ARG A 248 -23.20 15.15 5.73
CA ARG A 248 -21.79 14.73 5.56
C ARG A 248 -20.78 15.49 6.45
N VAL A 249 -21.23 16.22 7.45
CA VAL A 249 -20.40 16.84 8.50
C VAL A 249 -20.81 16.26 9.85
N SER A 250 -19.84 15.77 10.62
CA SER A 250 -20.07 15.24 11.96
C SER A 250 -20.27 16.40 12.96
N THR A 251 -21.23 16.22 13.87
CA THR A 251 -21.42 17.07 15.04
C THR A 251 -20.70 16.54 16.28
N GLU A 252 -20.17 15.31 16.19
CA GLU A 252 -19.39 14.71 17.26
C GLU A 252 -18.02 15.37 17.41
N PRO A 253 -17.46 15.44 18.61
CA PRO A 253 -16.10 15.91 18.83
C PRO A 253 -15.08 15.11 17.98
N VAL A 254 -14.09 15.81 17.45
CA VAL A 254 -13.04 15.20 16.64
C VAL A 254 -12.20 14.19 17.44
N GLY A 255 -12.05 14.43 18.75
CA GLY A 255 -11.22 13.63 19.66
C GLY A 255 -9.83 14.25 19.88
N GLU A 256 -9.05 13.62 20.77
CA GLU A 256 -7.71 14.08 21.14
C GLU A 256 -6.64 13.52 20.21
N PHE A 257 -5.62 14.31 19.90
CA PHE A 257 -4.49 13.87 19.07
C PHE A 257 -3.81 12.63 19.65
N GLY A 258 -3.59 11.65 18.80
CA GLY A 258 -2.93 10.38 19.16
C GLY A 258 -3.81 9.38 19.92
N ALA A 259 -5.05 9.74 20.27
CA ALA A 259 -6.00 8.81 20.89
C ALA A 259 -6.53 7.79 19.88
N GLY A 260 -6.84 6.58 20.35
CA GLY A 260 -7.47 5.55 19.52
C GLY A 260 -8.99 5.74 19.42
N ASP A 261 -9.59 5.22 18.36
CA ASP A 261 -11.04 5.14 18.20
C ASP A 261 -11.45 3.91 17.36
N LYS A 262 -12.76 3.74 17.14
CA LYS A 262 -13.27 2.63 16.31
C LYS A 262 -13.57 3.04 14.86
N ARG A 263 -13.18 4.23 14.47
CA ARG A 263 -13.41 4.75 13.13
C ARG A 263 -12.39 4.16 12.15
N VAL A 264 -12.84 3.91 10.93
CA VAL A 264 -12.01 3.43 9.83
C VAL A 264 -11.94 4.46 8.72
N GLN A 265 -10.89 4.41 7.91
CA GLN A 265 -10.74 5.31 6.75
C GLN A 265 -11.92 5.15 5.79
N ALA A 266 -12.30 6.26 5.15
CA ALA A 266 -13.45 6.31 4.25
C ALA A 266 -13.32 5.34 3.08
N TYR A 267 -14.46 4.82 2.62
CA TYR A 267 -14.57 4.00 1.43
C TYR A 267 -15.10 4.81 0.26
N CYS A 268 -14.76 4.36 -0.96
CA CYS A 268 -15.36 4.78 -2.22
C CYS A 268 -15.34 3.64 -3.22
N PHE A 269 -16.02 3.77 -4.35
CA PHE A 269 -15.73 2.92 -5.50
C PHE A 269 -14.57 3.54 -6.30
N ARG A 270 -13.59 2.74 -6.67
CA ARG A 270 -12.68 3.07 -7.77
C ARG A 270 -13.49 2.98 -9.04
N SER A 271 -13.65 4.09 -9.74
CA SER A 271 -14.67 4.19 -10.79
C SER A 271 -14.02 4.35 -12.14
N CYS A 272 -14.50 3.54 -13.10
CA CYS A 272 -14.08 3.61 -14.48
C CYS A 272 -15.06 4.49 -15.25
N TYR A 273 -14.55 5.54 -15.91
CA TYR A 273 -15.31 6.42 -16.79
C TYR A 273 -14.67 6.48 -18.17
N THR A 274 -15.43 6.93 -19.16
CA THR A 274 -14.92 7.16 -20.52
C THR A 274 -15.47 8.46 -21.10
N ASN A 275 -14.69 9.09 -21.96
CA ASN A 275 -15.09 10.23 -22.76
C ASN A 275 -15.33 9.88 -24.25
N VAL A 276 -15.23 8.61 -24.62
CA VAL A 276 -15.50 8.13 -25.97
C VAL A 276 -17.01 8.11 -26.20
N PRO A 277 -17.59 8.91 -27.12
CA PRO A 277 -19.05 9.05 -27.29
C PRO A 277 -19.78 7.73 -27.54
N GLU A 278 -19.18 6.84 -28.36
CA GLU A 278 -19.76 5.55 -28.75
C GLU A 278 -19.81 4.56 -27.59
N ASN A 279 -18.85 4.66 -26.65
CA ASN A 279 -18.73 3.79 -25.49
C ASN A 279 -19.37 4.38 -24.23
N ARG A 280 -19.85 5.63 -24.26
CA ARG A 280 -20.30 6.38 -23.10
C ARG A 280 -21.78 6.24 -22.81
N ILE A 281 -22.11 6.04 -21.54
CA ILE A 281 -23.46 6.17 -20.97
C ILE A 281 -23.42 7.42 -20.06
N PRO A 282 -24.28 8.43 -20.28
CA PRO A 282 -24.36 9.57 -19.36
C PRO A 282 -24.60 9.13 -17.92
N PHE A 283 -24.03 9.83 -16.95
CA PHE A 283 -24.21 9.49 -15.53
C PHE A 283 -25.68 9.49 -15.15
N PRO A 284 -26.23 8.35 -14.65
CA PRO A 284 -27.63 8.25 -14.29
C PRO A 284 -27.93 8.96 -12.97
N LYS A 285 -29.14 9.45 -12.81
CA LYS A 285 -29.63 9.91 -11.51
C LYS A 285 -29.92 8.67 -10.63
N PRO A 286 -29.22 8.49 -9.52
CA PRO A 286 -29.49 7.32 -8.67
C PRO A 286 -30.83 7.44 -7.94
N ALA A 287 -31.44 6.30 -7.66
CA ALA A 287 -32.56 6.25 -6.72
C ALA A 287 -32.11 6.77 -5.34
N GLY A 288 -32.95 7.55 -4.65
CA GLY A 288 -32.58 8.16 -3.37
C GLY A 288 -31.66 9.38 -3.49
N TYR A 289 -31.45 9.95 -4.69
CA TYR A 289 -30.69 11.18 -4.86
C TYR A 289 -31.30 12.34 -4.07
N ASP A 290 -30.47 13.00 -3.28
CA ASP A 290 -30.78 14.24 -2.57
C ASP A 290 -29.68 15.28 -2.81
N ALA A 291 -30.02 16.41 -3.44
CA ALA A 291 -29.09 17.49 -3.76
C ALA A 291 -28.46 18.12 -2.52
N SER A 292 -29.14 18.07 -1.36
CA SER A 292 -28.63 18.67 -0.12
C SER A 292 -27.32 18.00 0.37
N HIS A 293 -27.09 16.74 0.00
CA HIS A 293 -25.86 16.01 0.32
C HIS A 293 -24.60 16.61 -0.35
N TYR A 294 -24.77 17.41 -1.40
CA TYR A 294 -23.66 17.99 -2.17
C TYR A 294 -23.54 19.52 -2.00
N GLU A 295 -24.30 20.11 -1.08
CA GLU A 295 -24.23 21.54 -0.81
C GLU A 295 -22.84 21.98 -0.36
N LEU A 296 -22.15 21.15 0.42
CA LEU A 296 -20.77 21.41 0.84
C LEU A 296 -19.81 21.37 -0.36
N LEU A 297 -19.98 20.44 -1.29
CA LEU A 297 -19.22 20.42 -2.56
C LEU A 297 -19.48 21.68 -3.37
N LEU A 298 -20.73 22.11 -3.48
CA LEU A 298 -21.09 23.32 -4.19
C LEU A 298 -20.36 24.54 -3.63
N ARG A 299 -20.24 24.66 -2.30
CA ARG A 299 -19.48 25.73 -1.65
C ARG A 299 -18.01 25.66 -2.04
N VAL A 300 -17.39 24.46 -2.05
CA VAL A 300 -16.01 24.27 -2.50
C VAL A 300 -15.85 24.71 -3.95
N LEU A 301 -16.71 24.26 -4.85
CA LEU A 301 -16.62 24.61 -6.28
C LEU A 301 -16.79 26.13 -6.53
N LYS A 302 -17.62 26.81 -5.73
CA LYS A 302 -17.83 28.26 -5.81
C LYS A 302 -16.63 29.11 -5.39
N THR A 303 -15.67 28.53 -4.63
CA THR A 303 -14.39 29.23 -4.33
C THR A 303 -13.46 29.30 -5.54
N GLY A 304 -13.82 28.69 -6.66
CA GLY A 304 -12.94 28.52 -7.83
C GLY A 304 -11.96 27.37 -7.71
N TRP A 305 -12.16 26.46 -6.75
CA TRP A 305 -11.36 25.23 -6.68
C TRP A 305 -11.52 24.42 -7.96
N GLY A 306 -10.40 24.14 -8.65
CA GLY A 306 -10.38 23.59 -10.01
C GLY A 306 -9.86 22.15 -10.12
N GLU A 307 -9.65 21.44 -9.00
CA GLU A 307 -8.99 20.13 -8.99
C GLU A 307 -10.00 18.94 -9.03
N PHE A 308 -11.24 19.17 -9.44
CA PHE A 308 -12.27 18.12 -9.45
C PHE A 308 -11.88 16.89 -10.31
N PHE A 309 -11.15 17.13 -11.41
CA PHE A 309 -10.74 16.10 -12.36
C PHE A 309 -9.31 15.56 -12.12
N GLU A 310 -8.63 15.99 -11.07
CA GLU A 310 -7.21 15.65 -10.84
C GLU A 310 -6.95 14.14 -10.74
N LYS A 311 -7.93 13.37 -10.26
CA LYS A 311 -7.86 11.91 -10.14
C LYS A 311 -8.77 11.16 -11.12
N PHE A 312 -8.94 11.69 -12.31
CA PHE A 312 -9.39 10.96 -13.48
C PHE A 312 -8.17 10.36 -14.18
N ASP A 313 -7.48 9.46 -13.48
CA ASP A 313 -6.22 8.89 -13.93
C ASP A 313 -6.42 8.04 -15.20
N PRO A 314 -5.71 8.33 -16.31
CA PRO A 314 -5.95 7.67 -17.59
C PRO A 314 -5.48 6.21 -17.57
N ILE A 315 -6.35 5.32 -18.01
CA ILE A 315 -6.06 3.91 -18.29
C ILE A 315 -6.33 3.63 -19.78
N PRO A 316 -5.96 2.45 -20.33
CA PRO A 316 -6.14 2.16 -21.75
C PRO A 316 -7.56 2.37 -22.25
N ASN A 317 -7.69 2.58 -23.57
CA ASN A 317 -8.96 2.75 -24.30
C ASN A 317 -9.76 4.00 -23.89
N HIS A 318 -9.06 5.11 -23.58
CA HIS A 318 -9.67 6.38 -23.15
C HIS A 318 -10.64 6.21 -21.98
N LYS A 319 -10.27 5.36 -21.05
CA LYS A 319 -10.96 5.17 -19.77
C LYS A 319 -10.17 5.79 -18.63
N THR A 320 -10.78 5.82 -17.44
CA THR A 320 -10.13 6.29 -16.21
C THR A 320 -10.19 5.25 -15.11
N ASP A 321 -9.22 5.30 -14.22
CA ASP A 321 -9.38 4.90 -12.83
C ASP A 321 -9.59 6.17 -12.02
N THR A 322 -10.79 6.39 -11.52
CA THR A 322 -11.13 7.61 -10.79
C THR A 322 -11.16 7.36 -9.28
N ASN A 323 -10.30 8.09 -8.56
CA ASN A 323 -10.15 8.00 -7.11
C ASN A 323 -10.64 9.30 -6.43
N ASN A 324 -10.59 9.34 -5.09
CA ASN A 324 -10.89 10.54 -4.32
C ASN A 324 -9.84 11.64 -4.57
N HIS A 325 -10.28 12.89 -4.60
CA HIS A 325 -9.40 14.06 -4.58
C HIS A 325 -10.14 15.28 -4.02
N GLY A 326 -9.41 16.10 -3.26
CA GLY A 326 -9.91 17.36 -2.72
C GLY A 326 -10.68 17.23 -1.40
N PRO A 327 -11.15 18.37 -0.86
CA PRO A 327 -11.76 18.43 0.47
C PRO A 327 -13.13 17.75 0.55
N PHE A 328 -13.86 17.71 -0.57
CA PHE A 328 -15.09 16.96 -0.74
C PHE A 328 -14.95 16.09 -1.99
N SER A 329 -14.91 14.79 -1.83
CA SER A 329 -14.51 13.85 -2.87
C SER A 329 -15.45 12.64 -2.94
N PHE A 330 -15.03 11.60 -3.68
CA PHE A 330 -15.73 10.33 -3.75
C PHE A 330 -15.66 9.52 -2.44
N ASP A 331 -14.73 9.81 -1.55
CA ASP A 331 -14.70 9.22 -0.21
C ASP A 331 -15.94 9.61 0.58
N ASN A 332 -16.77 8.64 0.96
CA ASN A 332 -17.98 8.83 1.74
C ASN A 332 -17.66 8.83 3.24
N ILE A 333 -16.98 9.89 3.68
CA ILE A 333 -16.39 10.01 5.02
C ILE A 333 -17.46 9.85 6.12
N GLY A 334 -17.23 8.92 7.04
CA GLY A 334 -18.07 8.69 8.21
C GLY A 334 -19.27 7.76 8.00
N TYR A 335 -19.44 7.18 6.82
CA TYR A 335 -20.61 6.32 6.49
C TYR A 335 -20.28 4.82 6.46
N ASN A 336 -19.13 4.42 7.00
CA ASN A 336 -18.62 3.05 6.97
C ASN A 336 -18.13 2.52 8.32
N TYR A 337 -18.32 3.25 9.42
CA TYR A 337 -17.71 2.87 10.71
C TYR A 337 -18.22 1.54 11.26
N ASP A 338 -19.49 1.19 10.99
CA ASP A 338 -20.07 -0.08 11.39
C ASP A 338 -19.84 -1.23 10.40
N TYR A 339 -19.34 -0.95 9.18
CA TYR A 339 -19.12 -1.95 8.14
C TYR A 339 -18.28 -3.17 8.59
N PRO A 340 -17.16 -3.02 9.30
CA PRO A 340 -16.32 -4.16 9.66
C PRO A 340 -17.07 -5.26 10.44
N ASP A 341 -17.88 -4.87 11.41
CA ASP A 341 -18.62 -5.81 12.28
C ASP A 341 -20.09 -6.00 11.89
N ALA A 342 -20.56 -5.28 10.88
CA ALA A 342 -21.94 -5.36 10.40
C ALA A 342 -22.31 -6.75 9.85
N GLY A 343 -23.59 -7.13 9.99
CA GLY A 343 -24.18 -8.26 9.28
C GLY A 343 -24.19 -8.03 7.76
N TYR A 344 -24.38 -9.11 6.98
CA TYR A 344 -24.36 -9.01 5.51
C TYR A 344 -25.40 -8.03 4.96
N GLU A 345 -26.60 -8.01 5.50
CA GLU A 345 -27.65 -7.08 5.04
C GLU A 345 -27.25 -5.63 5.30
N ARG A 346 -26.71 -5.34 6.49
CA ARG A 346 -26.22 -3.98 6.80
C ARG A 346 -25.04 -3.57 5.91
N ARG A 347 -24.13 -4.48 5.60
CA ARG A 347 -23.05 -4.21 4.63
C ARG A 347 -23.59 -3.90 3.25
N LYS A 348 -24.61 -4.62 2.76
CA LYS A 348 -25.28 -4.32 1.50
C LYS A 348 -25.89 -2.91 1.50
N GLU A 349 -26.52 -2.49 2.60
CA GLU A 349 -27.06 -1.14 2.76
C GLU A 349 -25.94 -0.08 2.68
N ILE A 350 -24.82 -0.31 3.37
CA ILE A 350 -23.65 0.59 3.32
C ILE A 350 -23.07 0.67 1.91
N ILE A 351 -22.94 -0.44 1.19
CA ILE A 351 -22.51 -0.49 -0.19
C ILE A 351 -23.45 0.30 -1.09
N ALA A 352 -24.76 0.12 -0.94
CA ALA A 352 -25.78 0.85 -1.69
C ALA A 352 -25.75 2.36 -1.40
N GLU A 353 -25.54 2.75 -0.13
CA GLU A 353 -25.36 4.15 0.26
C GLU A 353 -24.13 4.78 -0.40
N HIS A 354 -22.99 4.09 -0.43
CA HIS A 354 -21.79 4.56 -1.11
C HIS A 354 -21.99 4.70 -2.63
N ARG A 355 -22.69 3.77 -3.24
CA ARG A 355 -23.07 3.83 -4.66
C ARG A 355 -23.96 5.05 -4.94
N THR A 356 -25.02 5.22 -4.14
CA THR A 356 -25.94 6.37 -4.27
C THR A 356 -25.23 7.69 -4.08
N TYR A 357 -24.34 7.79 -3.07
CA TYR A 357 -23.54 8.98 -2.80
C TYR A 357 -22.66 9.32 -4.00
N GLN A 358 -21.88 8.37 -4.51
CA GLN A 358 -20.90 8.65 -5.56
C GLN A 358 -21.57 8.91 -6.93
N GLN A 359 -22.60 8.13 -7.28
CA GLN A 359 -23.41 8.40 -8.48
C GLN A 359 -24.15 9.74 -8.38
N GLY A 360 -24.68 10.05 -7.21
CA GLY A 360 -25.38 11.31 -6.97
C GLY A 360 -24.47 12.52 -7.04
N LEU A 361 -23.19 12.40 -6.60
CA LEU A 361 -22.17 13.42 -6.75
C LEU A 361 -21.93 13.75 -8.23
N LEU A 362 -21.77 12.72 -9.05
CA LEU A 362 -21.59 12.89 -10.51
C LEU A 362 -22.82 13.51 -11.15
N TRP A 363 -24.01 13.03 -10.79
CA TRP A 363 -25.27 13.61 -11.28
C TRP A 363 -25.42 15.07 -10.88
N PHE A 364 -25.15 15.41 -9.61
CA PHE A 364 -25.21 16.78 -9.09
C PHE A 364 -24.28 17.69 -9.87
N VAL A 365 -23.01 17.34 -10.01
CA VAL A 365 -22.03 18.17 -10.71
C VAL A 365 -22.38 18.34 -12.19
N ALA A 366 -22.90 17.31 -12.83
CA ALA A 366 -23.29 17.36 -14.24
C ALA A 366 -24.59 18.17 -14.50
N ASN A 367 -25.52 18.27 -13.51
CA ASN A 367 -26.89 18.71 -13.80
C ASN A 367 -27.42 19.86 -12.93
N ASP A 368 -26.86 20.10 -11.71
CA ASP A 368 -27.36 21.16 -10.84
C ASP A 368 -26.97 22.56 -11.42
N PRO A 369 -27.95 23.44 -11.69
CA PRO A 369 -27.67 24.72 -12.37
C PRO A 369 -26.80 25.68 -11.53
N ARG A 370 -26.58 25.41 -10.26
CA ARG A 370 -25.74 26.21 -9.36
C ARG A 370 -24.26 25.90 -9.49
N VAL A 371 -23.90 24.74 -10.09
CA VAL A 371 -22.51 24.32 -10.34
C VAL A 371 -21.88 25.22 -11.41
N PRO A 372 -20.60 25.63 -11.25
CA PRO A 372 -19.91 26.42 -12.26
C PRO A 372 -19.95 25.74 -13.63
N LYS A 373 -20.39 26.48 -14.67
CA LYS A 373 -20.63 25.93 -16.02
C LYS A 373 -19.43 25.15 -16.59
N LYS A 374 -18.22 25.67 -16.40
CA LYS A 374 -17.01 25.00 -16.90
C LYS A 374 -16.87 23.57 -16.35
N VAL A 375 -17.06 23.39 -15.05
CA VAL A 375 -16.96 22.05 -14.39
C VAL A 375 -18.10 21.16 -14.86
N GLN A 376 -19.30 21.72 -15.00
CA GLN A 376 -20.48 20.99 -15.48
C GLN A 376 -20.32 20.50 -16.91
N GLU A 377 -19.86 21.35 -17.81
CA GLU A 377 -19.67 21.03 -19.24
C GLU A 377 -18.53 20.01 -19.43
N GLU A 378 -17.45 20.13 -18.65
CA GLU A 378 -16.36 19.18 -18.66
C GLU A 378 -16.80 17.78 -18.16
N LEU A 379 -17.55 17.70 -17.04
CA LEU A 379 -18.03 16.42 -16.53
C LEU A 379 -19.04 15.76 -17.48
N ARG A 380 -19.84 16.52 -18.21
CA ARG A 380 -20.77 15.98 -19.21
C ARG A 380 -20.10 15.29 -20.41
N GLN A 381 -18.80 15.50 -20.60
CA GLN A 381 -18.03 14.78 -21.60
C GLN A 381 -17.67 13.36 -21.13
N TRP A 382 -17.80 13.09 -19.86
CA TRP A 382 -17.54 11.78 -19.23
C TRP A 382 -18.83 11.01 -18.97
N GLY A 383 -18.72 9.69 -18.83
CA GLY A 383 -19.80 8.80 -18.45
C GLY A 383 -19.32 7.38 -18.17
N LEU A 384 -20.27 6.49 -17.89
CA LEU A 384 -19.97 5.08 -17.64
C LEU A 384 -19.62 4.37 -18.95
N PRO A 385 -18.57 3.51 -18.99
CA PRO A 385 -18.21 2.75 -20.17
C PRO A 385 -19.19 1.57 -20.39
N LYS A 386 -19.71 1.43 -21.61
CA LYS A 386 -20.62 0.33 -21.98
C LYS A 386 -19.97 -1.05 -21.90
N ASP A 387 -18.65 -1.11 -21.98
CA ASP A 387 -17.87 -2.35 -22.06
C ASP A 387 -17.29 -2.82 -20.71
N GLU A 388 -17.44 -2.04 -19.62
CA GLU A 388 -17.05 -2.43 -18.27
C GLU A 388 -18.28 -2.70 -17.39
N PHE A 389 -18.16 -3.66 -16.45
CA PHE A 389 -19.16 -3.96 -15.42
C PHE A 389 -20.60 -4.13 -15.95
N LYS A 390 -20.74 -4.82 -17.07
CA LYS A 390 -22.01 -4.94 -17.84
C LYS A 390 -23.16 -5.52 -17.02
N ASP A 391 -22.89 -6.45 -16.14
CA ASP A 391 -23.88 -7.11 -15.30
C ASP A 391 -24.17 -6.38 -13.98
N ASN A 392 -23.48 -5.26 -13.71
CA ASN A 392 -23.70 -4.40 -12.54
C ASN A 392 -24.10 -2.96 -12.92
N GLY A 393 -24.75 -2.76 -14.09
CA GLY A 393 -25.17 -1.45 -14.57
C GLY A 393 -24.00 -0.53 -14.91
N ASN A 394 -22.92 -1.08 -15.41
CA ASN A 394 -21.70 -0.39 -15.83
C ASN A 394 -21.01 0.38 -14.67
N TRP A 395 -21.27 -0.07 -13.44
CA TRP A 395 -20.69 0.46 -12.21
C TRP A 395 -19.83 -0.62 -11.55
N SER A 396 -18.70 -0.23 -10.93
CA SER A 396 -17.81 -1.17 -10.22
C SER A 396 -18.60 -2.08 -9.28
N HIS A 397 -18.29 -3.36 -9.29
CA HIS A 397 -18.89 -4.35 -8.41
C HIS A 397 -18.22 -4.40 -7.02
N GLN A 398 -17.02 -3.81 -6.86
CA GLN A 398 -16.24 -3.84 -5.62
C GLN A 398 -16.20 -2.46 -4.97
N LEU A 399 -16.75 -2.33 -3.76
CA LEU A 399 -16.47 -1.19 -2.91
C LEU A 399 -15.01 -1.29 -2.40
N TYR A 400 -14.27 -0.19 -2.39
CA TYR A 400 -12.91 -0.15 -1.86
C TYR A 400 -12.94 -0.21 -0.33
N ILE A 401 -12.84 -1.41 0.20
CA ILE A 401 -12.70 -1.67 1.63
C ILE A 401 -11.22 -1.47 1.97
N ARG A 402 -10.83 -0.22 2.30
CA ARG A 402 -9.43 0.13 2.58
C ARG A 402 -8.89 -0.53 3.83
N GLU A 403 -9.74 -0.74 4.81
CA GLU A 403 -9.50 -1.54 6.00
C GLU A 403 -10.84 -1.99 6.60
N ALA A 404 -10.83 -3.12 7.30
CA ALA A 404 -11.97 -3.55 8.10
C ALA A 404 -11.44 -4.13 9.42
N ARG A 405 -11.60 -5.44 9.66
CA ARG A 405 -10.93 -6.11 10.76
C ARG A 405 -9.48 -6.35 10.40
N ARG A 406 -8.57 -6.12 11.34
CA ARG A 406 -7.15 -6.45 11.23
C ARG A 406 -6.79 -7.45 12.33
N MET A 407 -6.22 -8.60 11.95
CA MET A 407 -5.86 -9.66 12.90
C MET A 407 -4.92 -9.15 14.00
N ILE A 408 -5.04 -9.68 15.21
CA ILE A 408 -4.02 -9.57 16.26
C ILE A 408 -3.24 -10.89 16.27
N GLY A 409 -2.29 -11.02 15.35
CA GLY A 409 -1.54 -12.24 15.08
C GLY A 409 -0.32 -12.45 15.98
N ASN A 410 0.54 -13.36 15.54
CA ASN A 410 1.80 -13.68 16.23
C ASN A 410 2.77 -12.50 16.21
N PHE A 411 2.73 -11.68 15.17
CA PHE A 411 3.46 -10.43 15.01
C PHE A 411 2.50 -9.36 14.49
N VAL A 412 2.61 -8.13 14.96
CA VAL A 412 1.84 -7.00 14.45
C VAL A 412 2.80 -6.10 13.68
N MET A 413 2.58 -5.93 12.38
CA MET A 413 3.30 -4.93 11.59
C MET A 413 2.89 -3.53 12.03
N THR A 414 3.85 -2.68 12.29
CA THR A 414 3.63 -1.29 12.75
C THR A 414 4.37 -0.28 11.88
N GLU A 415 4.10 1.00 12.06
CA GLU A 415 4.84 2.08 11.40
C GLU A 415 6.37 1.94 11.60
N ASN A 416 6.79 1.35 12.73
CA ASN A 416 8.20 1.24 13.07
C ASN A 416 8.95 0.27 12.14
N GLU A 417 8.37 -0.89 11.80
CA GLU A 417 8.92 -1.81 10.80
C GLU A 417 8.90 -1.19 9.41
N LEU A 418 7.78 -0.57 9.02
CA LEU A 418 7.64 0.03 7.70
C LEU A 418 8.66 1.15 7.45
N ARG A 419 8.98 1.92 8.48
CA ARG A 419 9.97 3.01 8.43
C ARG A 419 11.38 2.56 8.84
N LYS A 420 11.59 1.26 9.03
CA LYS A 420 12.88 0.65 9.39
C LYS A 420 13.46 1.15 10.72
N LYS A 421 12.62 1.59 11.64
CA LYS A 421 13.01 1.91 13.02
C LYS A 421 13.28 0.64 13.83
N THR A 422 12.55 -0.44 13.50
CA THR A 422 12.72 -1.78 14.08
C THR A 422 12.83 -2.82 12.97
N PRO A 423 13.61 -3.90 13.18
CA PRO A 423 13.76 -4.96 12.19
C PRO A 423 12.50 -5.81 12.09
N THR A 424 12.21 -6.32 10.90
CA THR A 424 11.12 -7.25 10.63
C THR A 424 11.64 -8.69 10.67
N PRO A 425 11.11 -9.58 11.51
CA PRO A 425 11.52 -10.99 11.53
C PRO A 425 10.87 -11.77 10.38
N ASP A 426 11.54 -12.84 9.93
CA ASP A 426 10.98 -13.88 9.07
C ASP A 426 10.18 -13.35 7.87
N SER A 427 10.86 -12.58 7.01
CA SER A 427 10.24 -11.94 5.84
C SER A 427 9.58 -12.95 4.89
N VAL A 428 8.33 -12.72 4.52
CA VAL A 428 7.58 -13.53 3.53
C VAL A 428 7.16 -12.75 2.30
N GLY A 429 7.58 -11.52 2.19
CA GLY A 429 7.30 -10.62 1.08
C GLY A 429 7.65 -9.20 1.45
N MET A 430 7.49 -8.29 0.50
CA MET A 430 7.83 -6.89 0.67
C MET A 430 6.69 -5.97 0.28
N GLY A 431 6.59 -4.84 0.99
CA GLY A 431 5.84 -3.66 0.59
C GLY A 431 6.78 -2.50 0.30
N SER A 432 6.29 -1.46 -0.37
CA SER A 432 7.10 -0.27 -0.65
C SER A 432 6.28 0.99 -0.94
N TYR A 433 4.97 0.90 -0.90
CA TYR A 433 4.11 2.06 -1.06
C TYR A 433 4.25 2.99 0.14
N THR A 434 4.01 4.27 -0.04
CA THR A 434 3.94 5.21 1.08
C THR A 434 2.85 4.78 2.07
N ILE A 435 3.01 5.11 3.34
CA ILE A 435 1.91 5.01 4.29
C ILE A 435 0.84 6.00 3.86
N ASP A 436 -0.33 5.48 3.51
CA ASP A 436 -1.44 6.23 2.93
C ASP A 436 -2.74 5.86 3.64
N SER A 437 -3.15 6.69 4.60
CA SER A 437 -4.47 6.62 5.22
C SER A 437 -5.36 7.71 4.65
N HIS A 438 -6.59 7.35 4.32
CA HIS A 438 -7.59 8.30 3.84
C HIS A 438 -8.30 9.00 5.00
N ASN A 439 -9.01 10.10 4.69
CA ASN A 439 -9.82 10.80 5.68
C ASN A 439 -10.73 9.84 6.46
N VAL A 440 -10.70 9.98 7.78
CA VAL A 440 -11.53 9.18 8.68
C VAL A 440 -12.79 9.94 9.05
N GLN A 441 -12.69 11.23 9.34
CA GLN A 441 -13.84 12.03 9.72
C GLN A 441 -13.83 13.43 9.08
N ARG A 442 -15.03 14.03 9.00
CA ARG A 442 -15.23 15.43 8.64
C ARG A 442 -15.93 16.12 9.80
N TYR A 443 -15.33 17.15 10.36
CA TYR A 443 -15.73 17.74 11.62
C TYR A 443 -15.81 19.28 11.54
N ILE A 444 -16.34 19.90 12.59
CA ILE A 444 -16.40 21.35 12.74
C ILE A 444 -15.23 21.78 13.63
N THR A 445 -14.37 22.68 13.12
CA THR A 445 -13.26 23.22 13.89
C THR A 445 -13.75 24.13 15.01
N PRO A 446 -12.95 24.44 16.04
CA PRO A 446 -13.32 25.35 17.11
C PRO A 446 -13.73 26.76 16.60
N GLU A 447 -13.19 27.17 15.44
CA GLU A 447 -13.51 28.43 14.79
C GLU A 447 -14.80 28.39 13.97
N GLY A 448 -15.52 27.25 13.93
CA GLY A 448 -16.80 27.08 13.26
C GLY A 448 -16.72 26.82 11.75
N TYR A 449 -15.61 26.28 11.25
CA TYR A 449 -15.42 25.87 9.86
C TYR A 449 -15.32 24.35 9.73
N VAL A 450 -15.60 23.85 8.52
CA VAL A 450 -15.45 22.41 8.24
C VAL A 450 -13.99 22.03 7.98
N GLN A 451 -13.57 20.86 8.50
CA GLN A 451 -12.27 20.26 8.20
C GLN A 451 -12.38 18.74 8.13
N ASN A 452 -11.49 18.12 7.38
CA ASN A 452 -11.28 16.66 7.36
C ASN A 452 -10.11 16.29 8.28
N GLU A 453 -10.13 15.04 8.78
CA GLU A 453 -9.08 14.48 9.64
C GLU A 453 -8.83 13.02 9.27
N GLY A 454 -7.59 12.57 9.41
CA GLY A 454 -7.15 11.18 9.26
C GLY A 454 -6.44 10.88 7.94
N ASP A 455 -6.29 11.87 7.06
CA ASP A 455 -5.54 11.73 5.81
C ASP A 455 -4.04 11.84 6.08
N ILE A 456 -3.31 10.72 5.99
CA ILE A 456 -1.89 10.60 6.31
C ILE A 456 -1.12 10.11 5.08
N GLY A 457 -0.08 10.86 4.71
CA GLY A 457 0.88 10.49 3.68
C GLY A 457 2.30 10.58 4.22
N VAL A 458 2.93 9.44 4.54
CA VAL A 458 4.28 9.39 5.12
C VAL A 458 5.13 8.37 4.39
N SER A 459 6.38 8.75 4.06
CA SER A 459 7.33 7.86 3.41
C SER A 459 7.73 6.68 4.31
N THR A 460 7.83 5.50 3.71
CA THR A 460 8.41 4.31 4.34
C THR A 460 9.94 4.26 4.25
N ASN A 461 10.57 5.29 3.67
CA ASN A 461 12.01 5.31 3.38
C ASN A 461 12.47 4.14 2.50
N GLY A 462 11.64 3.78 1.52
CA GLY A 462 11.85 2.70 0.57
C GLY A 462 11.20 1.38 0.97
N PRO A 463 11.49 0.28 0.25
CA PRO A 463 10.90 -1.03 0.50
C PRO A 463 11.15 -1.54 1.91
N TYR A 464 10.14 -2.23 2.47
CA TYR A 464 10.17 -2.86 3.79
C TYR A 464 9.71 -4.32 3.71
N GLU A 465 10.17 -5.12 4.64
CA GLU A 465 9.85 -6.54 4.77
C GLU A 465 8.52 -6.74 5.50
N ILE A 466 7.80 -7.84 5.21
CA ILE A 466 6.57 -8.23 5.90
C ILE A 466 6.77 -9.56 6.60
N ALA A 467 6.53 -9.58 7.91
CA ALA A 467 6.78 -10.73 8.77
C ALA A 467 5.82 -11.90 8.53
N TYR A 468 6.30 -13.14 8.52
CA TYR A 468 5.44 -14.33 8.51
C TYR A 468 4.43 -14.33 9.66
N GLY A 469 4.86 -13.95 10.85
CA GLY A 469 4.01 -13.89 12.04
C GLY A 469 2.79 -12.98 11.90
N SER A 470 2.79 -12.05 10.93
CA SER A 470 1.65 -11.18 10.65
C SER A 470 0.52 -11.89 9.86
N LEU A 471 0.79 -13.02 9.22
CA LEU A 471 -0.20 -13.84 8.52
C LEU A 471 -0.80 -14.94 9.41
N VAL A 472 -0.25 -15.14 10.61
CA VAL A 472 -0.50 -16.30 11.48
C VAL A 472 -1.24 -15.87 12.74
N PRO A 473 -2.40 -16.48 13.08
CA PRO A 473 -3.07 -16.27 14.35
C PRO A 473 -2.18 -16.62 15.54
N LYS A 474 -2.42 -16.01 16.69
CA LYS A 474 -1.76 -16.40 17.93
C LYS A 474 -2.00 -17.87 18.25
N LYS A 475 -1.05 -18.50 18.93
CA LYS A 475 -1.18 -19.87 19.42
C LYS A 475 -2.53 -20.05 20.14
N ASN A 476 -3.19 -21.17 19.90
CA ASN A 476 -4.50 -21.54 20.44
C ASN A 476 -5.71 -20.75 19.89
N GLN A 477 -5.56 -19.95 18.85
CA GLN A 477 -6.69 -19.28 18.19
C GLN A 477 -7.06 -19.91 16.84
N GLY A 478 -6.07 -20.42 16.09
CA GLY A 478 -6.27 -21.09 14.81
C GLY A 478 -4.98 -21.75 14.36
N SER A 479 -4.86 -23.07 14.54
CA SER A 479 -3.62 -23.81 14.23
C SER A 479 -3.45 -24.12 12.74
N ASN A 480 -4.51 -23.98 11.94
CA ASN A 480 -4.54 -24.27 10.51
C ASN A 480 -5.20 -23.14 9.68
N LEU A 481 -5.11 -21.89 10.16
CA LEU A 481 -5.63 -20.72 9.47
C LEU A 481 -4.50 -19.74 9.15
N LEU A 482 -4.53 -19.18 7.93
CA LEU A 482 -3.67 -18.10 7.49
C LEU A 482 -4.51 -16.94 6.95
N VAL A 483 -4.08 -15.69 7.19
CA VAL A 483 -4.84 -14.48 6.89
C VAL A 483 -3.96 -13.48 6.12
N PRO A 484 -3.87 -13.58 4.79
CA PRO A 484 -2.99 -12.71 3.99
C PRO A 484 -3.56 -11.32 3.71
N VAL A 485 -4.87 -11.09 3.83
CA VAL A 485 -5.52 -9.82 3.50
C VAL A 485 -5.85 -9.04 4.77
N ALA A 486 -6.76 -9.53 5.61
CA ALA A 486 -7.08 -8.93 6.92
C ALA A 486 -5.99 -9.25 7.96
N MET A 487 -4.73 -9.14 7.56
CA MET A 487 -3.56 -9.57 8.29
C MET A 487 -3.26 -8.70 9.53
N SER A 488 -2.27 -9.09 10.30
CA SER A 488 -1.92 -8.44 11.56
C SER A 488 -1.04 -7.20 11.33
N ALA A 489 -1.68 -6.03 11.38
CA ALA A 489 -1.01 -4.73 11.27
C ALA A 489 -1.76 -3.67 12.07
N SER A 490 -1.10 -2.61 12.50
CA SER A 490 -1.74 -1.41 13.03
C SER A 490 -2.52 -0.69 11.92
N HIS A 491 -3.47 0.18 12.27
CA HIS A 491 -4.23 0.97 11.31
C HIS A 491 -3.30 1.69 10.31
N ILE A 492 -2.27 2.37 10.83
CA ILE A 492 -1.40 3.18 9.98
C ILE A 492 -0.44 2.34 9.13
N ALA A 493 0.10 1.24 9.66
CA ALA A 493 0.93 0.33 8.89
C ALA A 493 0.13 -0.35 7.77
N TYR A 494 -1.11 -0.71 8.04
CA TYR A 494 -2.01 -1.28 7.05
C TYR A 494 -2.25 -0.33 5.87
N GLY A 495 -2.18 0.99 6.08
CA GLY A 495 -2.26 2.01 5.03
C GLY A 495 -1.23 1.86 3.90
N SER A 496 -0.09 1.21 4.16
CA SER A 496 0.90 0.87 3.13
C SER A 496 0.81 -0.59 2.67
N ILE A 497 0.47 -1.52 3.57
CA ILE A 497 0.46 -2.96 3.27
C ILE A 497 -0.73 -3.36 2.39
N ARG A 498 -1.86 -2.67 2.50
CA ARG A 498 -3.15 -2.96 1.85
C ARG A 498 -3.16 -2.83 0.31
N MET A 499 -2.02 -2.72 -0.33
CA MET A 499 -1.94 -2.60 -1.78
C MET A 499 -2.14 -3.96 -2.47
N GLU A 500 -2.91 -3.99 -3.57
CA GLU A 500 -3.27 -5.22 -4.28
C GLU A 500 -2.05 -6.09 -4.67
N PRO A 501 -0.90 -5.53 -5.15
CA PRO A 501 0.28 -6.35 -5.39
C PRO A 501 0.80 -7.04 -4.13
N VAL A 502 0.70 -6.38 -2.98
CA VAL A 502 1.14 -6.93 -1.69
C VAL A 502 0.21 -8.07 -1.27
N PHE A 503 -1.11 -7.93 -1.45
CA PHE A 503 -2.04 -9.02 -1.18
C PHE A 503 -1.77 -10.26 -2.06
N MET A 504 -1.41 -10.08 -3.34
CA MET A 504 -1.00 -11.18 -4.21
C MET A 504 0.27 -11.88 -3.68
N ILE A 505 1.27 -11.11 -3.23
CA ILE A 505 2.50 -11.60 -2.60
C ILE A 505 2.17 -12.42 -1.35
N LEU A 506 1.37 -11.86 -0.44
CA LEU A 506 1.02 -12.50 0.83
C LEU A 506 0.12 -13.73 0.64
N GLY A 507 -0.75 -13.72 -0.38
CA GLY A 507 -1.55 -14.87 -0.78
C GLY A 507 -0.68 -16.06 -1.19
N GLN A 508 0.32 -15.83 -2.05
CA GLN A 508 1.30 -16.85 -2.43
C GLN A 508 2.07 -17.37 -1.22
N SER A 509 2.49 -16.48 -0.33
CA SER A 509 3.28 -16.84 0.86
C SER A 509 2.46 -17.63 1.88
N ALA A 510 1.21 -17.25 2.12
CA ALA A 510 0.28 -17.99 2.97
C ALA A 510 0.03 -19.42 2.44
N ALA A 511 -0.19 -19.55 1.13
CA ALA A 511 -0.38 -20.86 0.49
C ALA A 511 0.86 -21.74 0.59
N THR A 512 2.04 -21.18 0.39
CA THR A 512 3.32 -21.89 0.55
C THR A 512 3.45 -22.45 1.97
N ALA A 513 3.18 -21.60 2.99
CA ALA A 513 3.22 -22.01 4.39
C ALA A 513 2.17 -23.09 4.70
N ALA A 514 0.94 -22.96 4.16
CA ALA A 514 -0.12 -23.95 4.32
C ALA A 514 0.31 -25.33 3.80
N VAL A 515 0.90 -25.39 2.61
CA VAL A 515 1.36 -26.67 2.02
C VAL A 515 2.52 -27.28 2.81
N ILE A 516 3.47 -26.47 3.28
CA ILE A 516 4.56 -26.97 4.16
C ILE A 516 3.97 -27.53 5.45
N ALA A 517 3.02 -26.82 6.08
CA ALA A 517 2.35 -27.29 7.29
C ALA A 517 1.60 -28.62 7.10
N ILE A 518 0.93 -28.80 5.94
CA ILE A 518 0.28 -30.07 5.57
C ILE A 518 1.31 -31.19 5.44
N ASN A 519 2.39 -30.95 4.71
CA ASN A 519 3.41 -31.96 4.43
C ASN A 519 4.14 -32.43 5.70
N GLU A 520 4.28 -31.53 6.68
CA GLU A 520 4.95 -31.83 7.96
C GLU A 520 3.97 -32.16 9.08
N ASN A 521 2.67 -32.16 8.79
CA ASN A 521 1.59 -32.41 9.76
C ASN A 521 1.74 -31.57 11.04
N GLN A 522 1.92 -30.26 10.87
CA GLN A 522 2.15 -29.33 11.97
C GLN A 522 1.28 -28.07 11.87
N PRO A 523 1.06 -27.36 12.97
CA PRO A 523 0.34 -26.08 12.95
C PRO A 523 1.14 -25.01 12.20
N VAL A 524 0.43 -24.03 11.63
CA VAL A 524 1.03 -22.91 10.90
C VAL A 524 2.02 -22.09 11.74
N GLN A 525 1.87 -22.06 13.07
CA GLN A 525 2.79 -21.42 14.01
C GLN A 525 4.15 -22.12 14.16
N ARG A 526 4.31 -23.33 13.58
CA ARG A 526 5.56 -24.14 13.66
C ARG A 526 6.23 -24.35 12.31
N VAL A 527 5.71 -23.73 11.25
CA VAL A 527 6.34 -23.80 9.92
C VAL A 527 7.77 -23.28 10.03
N SER A 528 8.73 -24.08 9.57
CA SER A 528 10.14 -23.70 9.53
C SER A 528 10.33 -22.54 8.56
N TYR A 529 10.80 -21.39 9.08
CA TYR A 529 11.04 -20.22 8.24
C TYR A 529 12.07 -20.50 7.14
N ASP A 530 13.14 -21.25 7.43
CA ASP A 530 14.13 -21.58 6.40
C ASP A 530 13.51 -22.32 5.21
N LYS A 531 12.65 -23.31 5.47
CA LYS A 531 11.94 -24.04 4.41
C LYS A 531 10.98 -23.13 3.65
N LEU A 532 10.26 -22.27 4.38
CA LEU A 532 9.34 -21.30 3.78
C LEU A 532 10.09 -20.32 2.90
N ARG A 533 11.13 -19.69 3.43
CA ARG A 533 12.01 -18.75 2.71
C ARG A 533 12.57 -19.40 1.43
N ASP A 534 13.14 -20.59 1.55
CA ASP A 534 13.78 -21.25 0.42
C ASP A 534 12.78 -21.61 -0.68
N GLN A 535 11.54 -21.99 -0.31
CA GLN A 535 10.46 -22.21 -1.28
C GLN A 535 10.01 -20.92 -1.94
N LEU A 536 9.78 -19.86 -1.16
CA LEU A 536 9.35 -18.56 -1.68
C LEU A 536 10.39 -17.98 -2.66
N VAL A 537 11.67 -18.07 -2.34
CA VAL A 537 12.75 -17.62 -3.23
C VAL A 537 12.78 -18.45 -4.52
N ARG A 538 12.64 -19.78 -4.44
CA ARG A 538 12.54 -20.65 -5.64
C ARG A 538 11.36 -20.27 -6.53
N ASP A 539 10.25 -19.84 -5.94
CA ASP A 539 9.03 -19.42 -6.63
C ASP A 539 9.07 -17.94 -7.07
N GLY A 540 10.23 -17.28 -6.97
CA GLY A 540 10.47 -15.92 -7.47
C GLY A 540 9.98 -14.80 -6.58
N GLN A 541 9.64 -15.08 -5.30
CA GLN A 541 9.32 -14.01 -4.34
C GLN A 541 10.57 -13.21 -3.95
N ILE A 542 10.37 -11.93 -3.72
CA ILE A 542 11.40 -11.02 -3.22
C ILE A 542 11.17 -10.83 -1.72
N LEU A 543 12.11 -11.30 -0.92
CA LEU A 543 11.99 -11.28 0.55
C LEU A 543 12.89 -10.25 1.21
N ASN A 544 13.86 -9.75 0.47
CA ASN A 544 14.81 -8.75 0.90
C ASN A 544 15.13 -7.84 -0.30
N TYR A 545 15.16 -6.56 -0.10
CA TYR A 545 15.54 -5.58 -1.10
C TYR A 545 16.88 -4.96 -0.71
N ILE A 546 17.92 -5.53 -1.24
CA ILE A 546 19.17 -4.79 -1.47
C ILE A 546 18.86 -4.02 -2.74
N GLY A 547 18.56 -2.73 -2.64
CA GLY A 547 18.15 -1.87 -3.75
C GLY A 547 18.88 -2.15 -5.07
N PRO A 548 18.51 -1.62 -6.23
CA PRO A 548 19.42 -1.68 -7.35
C PRO A 548 20.72 -1.24 -6.72
N LYS A 549 21.82 -2.01 -6.86
CA LYS A 549 23.16 -1.46 -6.58
C LYS A 549 23.11 -0.13 -7.30
N SER A 550 22.90 0.96 -6.57
CA SER A 550 22.76 2.31 -7.09
C SER A 550 23.95 2.43 -8.00
N ALA A 551 23.81 2.94 -9.18
CA ALA A 551 24.86 2.94 -10.20
C ALA A 551 26.15 3.01 -9.43
N ARG A 552 26.88 1.87 -9.31
CA ARG A 552 27.97 1.74 -8.34
C ARG A 552 28.83 2.95 -8.54
N GLY A 553 29.01 3.71 -7.48
CA GLY A 553 30.00 4.75 -7.50
C GLY A 553 31.30 4.11 -7.95
N VAL A 554 32.28 4.87 -8.27
CA VAL A 554 33.56 4.32 -8.66
C VAL A 554 34.14 3.56 -7.48
N ASP A 555 34.59 2.35 -7.75
CA ASP A 555 35.33 1.54 -6.78
C ASP A 555 36.56 2.33 -6.30
N ALA A 556 36.65 2.60 -5.01
CA ALA A 556 37.75 3.34 -4.38
C ALA A 556 39.12 2.79 -4.79
N ALA A 557 39.24 1.48 -4.99
CA ALA A 557 40.48 0.82 -5.44
C ALA A 557 40.91 1.19 -6.89
N LYS A 558 40.00 1.74 -7.69
CA LYS A 558 40.26 2.20 -9.06
C LYS A 558 40.59 3.69 -9.17
N VAL A 559 40.47 4.40 -8.07
CA VAL A 559 40.75 5.84 -7.96
C VAL A 559 42.20 6.06 -7.54
N LYS A 560 42.90 7.00 -8.15
CA LYS A 560 44.29 7.31 -7.82
C LYS A 560 44.42 7.91 -6.42
N GLY A 561 45.49 7.52 -5.72
CA GLY A 561 45.83 8.00 -4.40
C GLY A 561 45.40 7.05 -3.30
N ILE A 562 45.53 7.49 -2.05
CA ILE A 562 44.97 6.81 -0.87
C ILE A 562 43.57 7.37 -0.71
N VAL A 563 42.56 6.55 -0.92
CA VAL A 563 41.13 6.94 -0.80
C VAL A 563 40.57 6.35 0.48
N MET A 564 39.91 7.18 1.27
CA MET A 564 39.17 6.78 2.47
C MET A 564 37.70 7.13 2.27
N ASP A 565 36.85 6.12 2.31
CA ASP A 565 35.40 6.21 2.14
C ASP A 565 34.71 6.82 3.37
N ASP A 566 33.55 7.42 3.23
CA ASP A 566 32.78 7.99 4.35
C ASP A 566 32.40 6.95 5.42
N ARG A 567 32.34 5.68 5.04
CA ARG A 567 32.07 4.55 5.97
C ARG A 567 33.24 4.26 6.90
N ASP A 568 34.46 4.60 6.49
CA ASP A 568 35.67 4.42 7.27
C ASP A 568 35.96 5.63 8.17
N ALA A 569 35.21 6.73 8.03
CA ALA A 569 35.37 7.93 8.82
C ALA A 569 34.82 7.77 10.24
N LYS A 570 35.43 8.45 11.20
CA LYS A 570 34.87 8.60 12.54
C LYS A 570 33.72 9.60 12.50
N MET A 571 32.50 9.13 12.86
CA MET A 571 31.29 9.94 12.85
C MET A 571 30.97 10.54 14.24
N THR A 572 30.55 11.79 14.23
CA THR A 572 29.86 12.44 15.35
C THR A 572 28.54 13.03 14.87
N GLY A 573 27.51 12.99 15.69
CA GLY A 573 26.19 13.53 15.37
C GLY A 573 25.36 12.63 14.45
N HIS A 574 24.40 13.20 13.72
CA HIS A 574 23.45 12.48 12.89
C HIS A 574 23.82 12.58 11.39
N TRP A 575 23.98 11.42 10.77
CA TRP A 575 24.25 11.31 9.33
C TRP A 575 23.31 10.30 8.68
N GLN A 576 22.81 10.65 7.51
CA GLN A 576 21.95 9.81 6.68
C GLN A 576 22.72 9.32 5.45
N GLU A 577 22.53 8.05 5.09
CA GLU A 577 23.11 7.49 3.86
C GLU A 577 22.23 7.80 2.65
N SER A 578 22.85 8.06 1.51
CA SER A 578 22.18 8.31 0.24
C SER A 578 23.03 7.82 -0.94
N ALA A 579 22.37 7.42 -2.01
CA ALA A 579 22.96 7.10 -3.30
C ALA A 579 22.16 7.75 -4.45
N ALA A 580 21.36 8.76 -4.13
CA ALA A 580 20.44 9.40 -5.09
C ALA A 580 21.14 10.32 -6.11
N ALA A 581 22.33 10.84 -5.78
CA ALA A 581 23.11 11.64 -6.71
C ALA A 581 24.07 10.77 -7.54
N LYS A 582 24.64 11.34 -8.61
CA LYS A 582 25.70 10.70 -9.42
C LYS A 582 27.09 11.12 -8.91
N PHE A 583 28.13 10.45 -9.36
CA PHE A 583 29.55 10.80 -9.13
C PHE A 583 30.01 10.65 -7.67
N PHE A 584 29.82 9.45 -7.12
CA PHE A 584 30.28 9.08 -5.78
C PHE A 584 31.18 7.83 -5.77
N ILE A 585 31.82 7.57 -4.66
CA ILE A 585 32.72 6.43 -4.42
C ILE A 585 31.90 5.26 -3.82
N ASN A 586 32.21 4.04 -4.21
CA ASN A 586 31.62 2.79 -3.74
C ASN A 586 30.08 2.76 -3.84
N ASP A 587 29.37 2.65 -2.70
CA ASP A 587 27.94 2.33 -2.66
C ASP A 587 27.04 3.52 -2.27
N GLY A 588 27.62 4.71 -1.98
CA GLY A 588 26.86 5.88 -1.58
C GLY A 588 27.68 6.93 -0.85
N TYR A 589 27.00 7.90 -0.28
CA TYR A 589 27.58 9.04 0.44
C TYR A 589 26.70 9.41 1.64
N ARG A 590 27.25 10.20 2.57
CA ARG A 590 26.51 10.68 3.73
C ARG A 590 26.11 12.15 3.63
N HIS A 591 25.00 12.51 4.30
CA HIS A 591 24.57 13.90 4.48
C HIS A 591 23.98 14.12 5.87
N ASP A 592 24.05 15.37 6.35
CA ASP A 592 23.59 15.81 7.66
C ASP A 592 22.05 16.01 7.79
N GLY A 593 21.27 15.63 6.78
CA GLY A 593 19.81 15.88 6.74
C GLY A 593 19.44 17.37 6.67
N ASN A 594 20.40 18.27 6.42
CA ASN A 594 20.22 19.74 6.51
C ASN A 594 19.89 20.25 7.92
N ALA A 595 20.42 19.55 8.94
CA ALA A 595 20.11 19.85 10.35
C ALA A 595 20.63 21.23 10.79
N LYS A 596 21.80 21.67 10.29
CA LYS A 596 22.43 22.98 10.58
C LYS A 596 22.60 23.26 12.09
N ASP A 597 22.69 22.22 12.88
CA ASP A 597 22.75 22.28 14.33
C ASP A 597 24.17 22.38 14.89
N GLY A 598 25.17 22.23 14.03
CA GLY A 598 26.58 22.22 14.41
C GLY A 598 27.02 20.99 15.19
N GLN A 599 26.20 19.95 15.23
CA GLN A 599 26.48 18.74 16.05
C GLN A 599 27.07 17.59 15.23
N SER A 600 27.11 17.71 13.90
CA SER A 600 27.53 16.61 13.02
C SER A 600 28.90 16.87 12.39
N SER A 601 29.80 15.87 12.44
CA SER A 601 31.09 15.87 11.78
C SER A 601 31.54 14.48 11.31
N LEU A 602 32.34 14.45 10.27
CA LEU A 602 33.05 13.27 9.76
C LEU A 602 34.55 13.54 9.79
N ARG A 603 35.31 12.64 10.42
CA ARG A 603 36.77 12.73 10.56
C ARG A 603 37.45 11.56 9.86
N PHE A 604 38.32 11.87 8.92
CA PHE A 604 39.09 10.94 8.11
C PHE A 604 40.56 10.92 8.58
N GLU A 605 41.03 9.74 8.97
CA GLU A 605 42.42 9.53 9.46
C GLU A 605 43.09 8.47 8.60
N PRO A 606 43.94 8.88 7.62
CA PRO A 606 44.55 7.95 6.70
C PRO A 606 45.68 7.14 7.39
N LYS A 607 45.87 5.91 6.97
CA LYS A 607 47.04 5.11 7.33
C LYS A 607 48.15 5.35 6.32
N LEU A 608 48.91 6.43 6.48
CA LEU A 608 50.03 6.72 5.60
C LEU A 608 51.23 5.82 5.93
N THR A 609 51.78 5.15 4.95
CA THR A 609 52.94 4.26 5.13
C THR A 609 54.26 5.06 5.30
N LYS A 610 54.29 6.29 4.80
CA LYS A 610 55.45 7.22 4.94
C LYS A 610 54.94 8.66 4.94
N PRO A 611 55.56 9.56 5.74
CA PRO A 611 55.30 11.00 5.61
C PRO A 611 55.70 11.49 4.23
N GLY A 612 55.01 12.53 3.73
CA GLY A 612 55.29 13.13 2.44
C GLY A 612 54.30 14.26 2.11
N LYS A 613 54.51 14.84 0.95
CA LYS A 613 53.69 15.91 0.40
C LYS A 613 52.52 15.35 -0.39
N PHE A 614 51.30 15.69 0.01
CA PHE A 614 50.08 15.19 -0.60
C PHE A 614 49.11 16.33 -0.95
N ARG A 615 48.53 16.22 -2.14
CA ARG A 615 47.36 17.01 -2.52
C ARG A 615 46.11 16.32 -1.98
N LEU A 616 45.33 17.06 -1.19
CA LEU A 616 44.11 16.56 -0.52
C LEU A 616 42.88 16.96 -1.32
N GLN A 617 41.93 16.04 -1.48
CA GLN A 617 40.68 16.32 -2.17
C GLN A 617 39.53 15.60 -1.48
N LEU A 618 38.37 16.28 -1.39
CA LEU A 618 37.09 15.76 -0.85
C LEU A 618 36.18 15.38 -2.02
N ALA A 619 35.63 14.19 -1.98
CA ALA A 619 34.53 13.79 -2.85
C ALA A 619 33.18 14.22 -2.23
N ALA A 620 32.35 14.93 -3.01
CA ALA A 620 31.01 15.31 -2.63
C ALA A 620 30.11 15.36 -3.88
N PRO A 621 29.08 14.51 -4.00
CA PRO A 621 28.16 14.55 -5.13
C PRO A 621 27.45 15.90 -5.26
N PRO A 622 27.56 16.58 -6.44
CA PRO A 622 27.09 17.95 -6.60
C PRO A 622 25.57 18.04 -6.64
N ASN A 623 25.03 19.10 -6.03
CA ASN A 623 23.62 19.49 -6.16
C ASN A 623 23.47 20.94 -5.73
N THR A 624 22.42 21.63 -6.18
CA THR A 624 22.14 23.03 -5.86
C THR A 624 21.79 23.28 -4.38
N ASN A 625 21.34 22.27 -3.65
CA ASN A 625 20.96 22.35 -2.24
C ASN A 625 22.14 22.11 -1.26
N ARG A 626 23.36 21.86 -1.75
CA ARG A 626 24.54 21.67 -0.90
C ARG A 626 24.97 22.97 -0.20
N ALA A 627 25.69 22.85 0.90
CA ALA A 627 26.27 24.01 1.57
C ALA A 627 27.32 24.69 0.69
N SER A 628 27.30 26.02 0.65
CA SER A 628 28.34 26.80 -0.03
C SER A 628 29.49 27.22 0.91
N ASN A 629 29.35 26.90 2.21
CA ASN A 629 30.24 27.35 3.27
C ASN A 629 30.53 26.25 4.30
N ALA A 630 30.78 25.01 3.87
CA ALA A 630 31.06 23.89 4.77
C ALA A 630 32.45 24.05 5.42
N PRO A 631 32.58 24.02 6.77
CA PRO A 631 33.87 24.09 7.45
C PRO A 631 34.64 22.76 7.30
N VAL A 632 35.93 22.88 6.99
CA VAL A 632 36.88 21.78 6.96
C VAL A 632 38.09 22.13 7.79
N GLU A 633 38.53 21.22 8.64
CA GLU A 633 39.74 21.30 9.41
C GLU A 633 40.71 20.23 8.97
N ILE A 634 41.96 20.62 8.65
CA ILE A 634 43.02 19.75 8.17
C ILE A 634 44.15 19.77 9.18
N GLU A 635 44.40 18.67 9.85
CA GLU A 635 45.55 18.44 10.71
C GLU A 635 46.68 17.83 9.88
N HIS A 636 47.87 18.48 9.82
CA HIS A 636 49.00 18.06 9.04
C HIS A 636 50.32 18.36 9.78
N LEU A 637 51.45 17.93 9.27
CA LEU A 637 52.75 18.09 9.96
C LEU A 637 53.15 19.55 10.24
N GLY A 638 52.60 20.50 9.48
CA GLY A 638 52.82 21.94 9.67
C GLY A 638 51.85 22.60 10.68
N GLY A 639 50.88 21.86 11.24
CA GLY A 639 49.86 22.38 12.14
C GLY A 639 48.44 22.07 11.73
N VAL A 640 47.52 22.98 12.02
CA VAL A 640 46.11 22.84 11.69
C VAL A 640 45.67 23.96 10.75
N GLU A 641 45.10 23.60 9.61
CA GLU A 641 44.52 24.54 8.64
C GLU A 641 42.98 24.48 8.69
N LYS A 642 42.33 25.63 8.62
CA LYS A 642 40.87 25.72 8.61
C LYS A 642 40.41 26.34 7.29
N LEU A 643 39.57 25.60 6.57
CA LEU A 643 39.02 26.00 5.28
C LEU A 643 37.50 26.13 5.36
N THR A 644 36.99 26.94 4.46
CA THR A 644 35.53 26.95 4.15
C THR A 644 35.38 26.54 2.68
N ILE A 645 34.67 25.48 2.43
CA ILE A 645 34.52 24.93 1.09
C ILE A 645 33.10 25.04 0.56
N ASN A 646 32.97 25.13 -0.76
CA ASN A 646 31.67 25.12 -1.42
C ASN A 646 31.39 23.74 -1.98
N LEU A 647 30.47 23.01 -1.32
CA LEU A 647 30.05 21.66 -1.72
C LEU A 647 29.20 21.62 -3.01
N LYS A 648 28.80 22.78 -3.55
CA LYS A 648 28.15 22.90 -4.87
C LYS A 648 29.18 22.89 -6.01
N SER A 649 30.43 23.11 -5.68
CA SER A 649 31.58 23.14 -6.64
C SER A 649 32.23 21.77 -6.68
N GLY A 650 33.23 21.64 -7.51
CA GLY A 650 34.06 20.46 -7.68
C GLY A 650 34.28 20.17 -9.14
N LYS A 651 35.14 19.22 -9.41
CA LYS A 651 35.46 18.77 -10.77
C LYS A 651 35.27 17.27 -10.87
N GLU A 652 34.46 16.85 -11.82
CA GLU A 652 34.35 15.43 -12.15
C GLU A 652 35.66 14.88 -12.68
N ALA A 653 36.17 13.88 -12.00
CA ALA A 653 37.33 13.12 -12.42
C ALA A 653 37.24 11.71 -11.85
N GLU A 654 37.64 10.71 -12.64
CA GLU A 654 37.67 9.29 -12.24
C GLU A 654 36.31 8.82 -11.68
N GLY A 655 35.20 9.41 -12.19
CA GLY A 655 33.83 9.05 -11.85
C GLY A 655 33.26 9.58 -10.51
N ALA A 656 34.03 10.41 -9.78
CA ALA A 656 33.57 11.14 -8.61
C ALA A 656 33.75 12.66 -8.79
N ASN A 657 33.05 13.46 -7.97
CA ASN A 657 33.14 14.91 -7.98
C ASN A 657 34.11 15.37 -6.88
N TRP A 658 35.29 15.84 -7.24
CA TRP A 658 36.38 16.19 -6.33
C TRP A 658 36.47 17.69 -6.09
N ILE A 659 36.55 18.08 -4.83
CA ILE A 659 36.80 19.44 -4.35
C ILE A 659 38.25 19.48 -3.82
N ASP A 660 39.02 20.39 -4.31
CA ASP A 660 40.44 20.56 -3.91
C ASP A 660 40.52 21.22 -2.52
N LEU A 661 41.31 20.62 -1.62
CA LEU A 661 41.56 21.11 -0.27
C LEU A 661 42.97 21.70 -0.10
N GLY A 662 43.82 21.61 -1.12
CA GLY A 662 45.22 22.09 -1.08
C GLY A 662 46.23 20.96 -0.93
N THR A 663 47.52 21.39 -0.80
CA THR A 663 48.67 20.49 -0.71
C THR A 663 49.41 20.69 0.61
N TYR A 664 49.65 19.61 1.36
CA TYR A 664 50.18 19.64 2.72
C TYR A 664 51.23 18.56 2.95
N GLU A 665 52.17 18.80 3.89
CA GLU A 665 53.07 17.78 4.41
C GLU A 665 52.28 16.90 5.41
N CYS A 666 52.04 15.64 5.07
CA CYS A 666 51.21 14.71 5.79
C CYS A 666 52.03 13.59 6.44
N GLY A 667 51.59 13.14 7.62
CA GLY A 667 52.16 12.02 8.36
C GLY A 667 51.07 11.19 9.03
N ASN A 668 51.44 10.33 10.00
CA ASN A 668 50.50 9.42 10.65
C ASN A 668 49.41 10.14 11.46
N ASP A 669 49.66 11.39 11.88
CA ASP A 669 48.72 12.19 12.67
C ASP A 669 47.85 13.11 11.78
N THR A 670 47.91 12.94 10.46
CA THR A 670 47.08 13.72 9.53
C THR A 670 45.61 13.32 9.64
N ALA A 671 44.74 14.33 9.74
CA ALA A 671 43.30 14.10 9.73
C ALA A 671 42.57 15.22 8.98
N ILE A 672 41.40 14.89 8.42
CA ILE A 672 40.51 15.86 7.77
C ILE A 672 39.16 15.72 8.44
N THR A 673 38.63 16.82 8.99
CA THR A 673 37.32 16.87 9.63
C THR A 673 36.42 17.82 8.87
N ILE A 674 35.23 17.34 8.46
CA ILE A 674 34.19 18.14 7.85
C ILE A 674 33.01 18.23 8.85
N SER A 675 32.44 19.43 9.06
CA SER A 675 31.34 19.63 10.01
C SER A 675 30.19 20.43 9.40
N ASN A 676 29.03 20.42 10.12
CA ASN A 676 27.85 21.18 9.75
C ASN A 676 27.67 22.46 10.58
N VAL A 677 28.76 23.02 11.15
CA VAL A 677 28.72 24.24 11.96
C VAL A 677 28.49 25.45 11.05
N GLY A 678 27.39 26.20 11.27
CA GLY A 678 27.13 27.48 10.61
C GLY A 678 26.89 27.40 9.10
N VAL A 679 26.45 26.25 8.58
CA VAL A 679 26.27 26.00 7.14
C VAL A 679 24.96 26.55 6.59
N ASP A 680 24.96 26.93 5.30
CA ASP A 680 23.79 27.45 4.59
C ASP A 680 22.94 26.39 3.86
N GLY A 681 23.44 25.14 3.71
CA GLY A 681 22.78 24.03 3.00
C GLY A 681 23.17 22.67 3.56
N TYR A 682 22.85 21.60 2.80
CA TYR A 682 23.25 20.23 3.16
C TYR A 682 24.76 20.08 3.17
N VAL A 683 25.32 19.54 4.25
CA VAL A 683 26.67 19.00 4.25
C VAL A 683 26.64 17.59 3.70
N VAL A 684 27.35 17.38 2.61
CA VAL A 684 27.42 16.09 1.91
C VAL A 684 28.88 15.68 1.78
N VAL A 685 29.19 14.47 2.21
CA VAL A 685 30.54 13.92 2.23
C VAL A 685 30.48 12.48 1.73
N ASP A 686 31.43 12.13 0.87
CA ASP A 686 31.54 10.81 0.25
C ASP A 686 32.87 10.16 0.60
N ALA A 687 33.97 10.72 0.13
CA ALA A 687 35.29 10.19 0.42
C ALA A 687 36.32 11.33 0.50
N VAL A 688 37.49 11.03 1.09
CA VAL A 688 38.66 11.89 1.02
C VAL A 688 39.80 11.12 0.36
N ARG A 689 40.60 11.80 -0.48
CA ARG A 689 41.82 11.20 -1.06
C ARG A 689 43.08 12.02 -0.84
N TRP A 690 44.17 11.30 -0.71
CA TRP A 690 45.55 11.80 -0.62
C TRP A 690 46.32 11.41 -1.86
N LEU A 691 46.68 12.39 -2.69
CA LEU A 691 47.49 12.21 -3.89
C LEU A 691 48.93 12.61 -3.60
N ALA A 692 49.88 11.67 -3.65
CA ALA A 692 51.32 11.99 -3.48
C ALA A 692 51.78 12.90 -4.59
N GLU A 693 52.49 13.99 -4.26
CA GLU A 693 53.15 14.93 -5.18
C GLU A 693 54.61 14.56 -5.47
#